data_9601aa9ec76be16aadaddf92aeb44fb4
#
_entry.id   9601aa9ec76be16aadaddf92aeb44fb4
#
_cell.length_a   1.000
_cell.length_b   1.000
_cell.length_c   1.000
_cell.angle_alpha   90.00
_cell.angle_beta   90.00
_cell.angle_gamma   90.00
#
_symmetry.space_group_name_H-M   'P 1'
#
loop_
_entity.id
_entity.type
_entity.pdbx_description
1 polymer ?
#
loop_
_entity_poly.entity_id
_entity_poly.type
_entity_poly.pdbx_seq_one_letter_code
_entity_poly.pdbx_strand_id
1 'polypeptide(L)'
;GMKEKAKALPYVVEAFVSISGEGLKLVVRIDAENAGQYAAAYPVVARELERVLGHPCDMSCRDLGRACYASYDPEAYYNPAAGVFPWREQADGLPQAEGEYPAQAVDGARPAGVAPEAGNGFMQAFLNDFDARNPFATGGRHAFMLKLGRYARYKGFSPEEMRLLQKTVVEKYAQADFGSGEIEKTLFSGYQYASVRKADAVGEEKGSKAQGSLYTPHGEEEGDDLEDLLFGKSEAYRRQAPYFPEEVFEHLPEVLAEGVKVAGSYRERDMLLTAMVANISACLPEVRVLYDQVYYSPHLYYMVIAHAGGGKGVVSLAGILPGEIHRYYEKQNEDMRLVYDKAFFEWELELKKAQAEKRSPDFSLRPKEPARKLLTLSPNVSKSLLISALEESGKLGCCINATELDMVSGAIRNEYGKHDDVFRAAFQHEVVSADFKVNGRQVVAHHPRLALCFAGTPNQLARFIPSLESGLYSRFLIYTGQSDWCWRSAAPRAGGEDHQSVFARLSHRLLELHLFLLQSPTEVTFTAAQWEEHTSRFSSHLSEVVNERDDSPGAIVLRHGLMASRIAGVLTALRKGECAWAMPQYVCADEDFHTAMLMTDVLLEHSLLLSTSVQKSETNSKPLKPYFRLRPVLQSFSGTFTFAEMVEKAVKMGIPQSTAKRLFKKTVDLELVVKEDGKYRKTHRKWA
;
A
#
# COMPACT_ATOMS: atom_id res chain seq x y z
N GLY A 1 -7.13 -13.78 48.83
CA GLY A 1 -7.57 -12.90 47.77
C GLY A 1 -8.32 -13.66 46.66
N MET A 2 -8.80 -13.00 45.61
CA MET A 2 -9.51 -13.63 44.46
C MET A 2 -8.69 -14.76 43.80
N LYS A 3 -7.37 -14.60 43.67
CA LYS A 3 -6.50 -15.59 43.08
C LYS A 3 -6.47 -16.90 43.88
N GLU A 4 -6.47 -16.85 45.20
CA GLU A 4 -6.53 -18.05 46.04
C GLU A 4 -7.88 -18.76 45.95
N LYS A 5 -8.98 -18.02 45.84
CA LYS A 5 -10.31 -18.61 45.56
C LYS A 5 -10.36 -19.29 44.19
N ALA A 6 -9.73 -18.68 43.17
CA ALA A 6 -9.67 -19.24 41.83
C ALA A 6 -8.84 -20.51 41.75
N LYS A 7 -7.72 -20.60 42.49
CA LYS A 7 -6.88 -21.82 42.60
C LYS A 7 -7.60 -23.01 43.23
N ALA A 8 -8.60 -22.75 44.05
CA ALA A 8 -9.39 -23.80 44.67
C ALA A 8 -10.46 -24.41 43.76
N LEU A 9 -10.68 -23.85 42.57
CA LEU A 9 -11.68 -24.32 41.63
C LEU A 9 -11.11 -25.47 40.75
N PRO A 10 -11.77 -26.62 40.72
CA PRO A 10 -11.22 -27.83 40.09
C PRO A 10 -11.11 -27.73 38.56
N TYR A 11 -11.76 -26.75 37.92
CA TYR A 11 -11.82 -26.54 36.49
C TYR A 11 -10.96 -25.36 35.99
N VAL A 12 -10.28 -24.64 36.89
CA VAL A 12 -9.37 -23.55 36.54
C VAL A 12 -8.01 -24.11 36.13
N VAL A 13 -7.59 -23.88 34.92
CA VAL A 13 -6.30 -24.30 34.35
C VAL A 13 -5.22 -23.29 34.71
N GLU A 14 -5.51 -22.00 34.56
CA GLU A 14 -4.56 -20.92 34.82
C GLU A 14 -5.23 -19.76 35.57
N ALA A 15 -4.48 -19.12 36.43
CA ALA A 15 -4.85 -17.88 37.10
C ALA A 15 -3.62 -16.97 37.26
N PHE A 16 -3.65 -15.79 36.62
CA PHE A 16 -2.58 -14.83 36.65
C PHE A 16 -3.08 -13.37 36.61
N VAL A 17 -2.27 -12.45 37.12
CA VAL A 17 -2.61 -11.02 37.16
C VAL A 17 -2.54 -10.45 35.74
N SER A 18 -3.49 -9.57 35.38
CA SER A 18 -3.47 -8.88 34.08
C SER A 18 -2.25 -7.94 33.93
N ILE A 19 -1.92 -7.56 32.70
CA ILE A 19 -0.78 -6.65 32.41
C ILE A 19 -0.90 -5.32 33.16
N SER A 20 -2.14 -4.82 33.41
CA SER A 20 -2.36 -3.60 34.19
C SER A 20 -2.11 -3.78 35.69
N GLY A 21 -1.96 -5.00 36.19
CA GLY A 21 -1.84 -5.31 37.61
C GLY A 21 -3.17 -5.24 38.38
N GLU A 22 -4.26 -4.79 37.78
CA GLU A 22 -5.55 -4.52 38.48
C GLU A 22 -6.60 -5.62 38.28
N GLY A 23 -6.38 -6.54 37.34
CA GLY A 23 -7.32 -7.62 36.99
C GLY A 23 -6.73 -9.01 37.18
N LEU A 24 -7.60 -10.01 37.35
CA LEU A 24 -7.24 -11.42 37.35
C LEU A 24 -7.69 -12.05 36.03
N LYS A 25 -6.79 -12.78 35.36
CA LYS A 25 -7.08 -13.59 34.18
C LYS A 25 -7.23 -15.04 34.61
N LEU A 26 -8.30 -15.69 34.15
CA LEU A 26 -8.60 -17.08 34.45
C LEU A 26 -8.80 -17.85 33.14
N VAL A 27 -8.15 -18.99 33.04
CA VAL A 27 -8.37 -19.97 31.98
C VAL A 27 -9.16 -21.14 32.58
N VAL A 28 -10.35 -21.39 32.05
CA VAL A 28 -11.25 -22.46 32.51
C VAL A 28 -11.41 -23.50 31.40
N ARG A 29 -11.30 -24.78 31.75
CA ARG A 29 -11.49 -25.87 30.79
C ARG A 29 -12.97 -26.15 30.56
N ILE A 30 -13.42 -26.11 29.32
CA ILE A 30 -14.78 -26.47 28.88
C ILE A 30 -14.75 -27.48 27.72
N ASP A 31 -15.85 -28.16 27.47
CA ASP A 31 -16.02 -29.16 26.41
C ASP A 31 -16.77 -28.60 25.18
N ALA A 32 -16.50 -27.36 24.79
CA ALA A 32 -17.10 -26.73 23.63
C ALA A 32 -16.37 -27.16 22.34
N GLU A 33 -17.09 -27.75 21.38
CA GLU A 33 -16.55 -28.25 20.11
C GLU A 33 -16.61 -27.22 18.97
N ASN A 34 -17.40 -26.15 19.13
CA ASN A 34 -17.59 -25.12 18.11
C ASN A 34 -17.88 -23.75 18.74
N ALA A 35 -17.85 -22.70 17.91
CA ALA A 35 -18.04 -21.31 18.33
C ALA A 35 -19.41 -21.07 19.00
N GLY A 36 -20.47 -21.73 18.56
CA GLY A 36 -21.80 -21.63 19.14
C GLY A 36 -21.86 -22.17 20.58
N GLN A 37 -21.27 -23.34 20.80
CA GLN A 37 -21.17 -23.95 22.13
C GLN A 37 -20.28 -23.13 23.06
N TYR A 38 -19.19 -22.55 22.56
CA TYR A 38 -18.35 -21.63 23.34
C TYR A 38 -19.13 -20.37 23.75
N ALA A 39 -19.84 -19.77 22.81
CA ALA A 39 -20.66 -18.57 23.09
C ALA A 39 -21.78 -18.82 24.11
N ALA A 40 -22.31 -20.04 24.12
CA ALA A 40 -23.31 -20.47 25.14
C ALA A 40 -22.68 -20.78 26.50
N ALA A 41 -21.48 -21.40 26.52
CA ALA A 41 -20.76 -21.75 27.72
C ALA A 41 -20.22 -20.52 28.47
N TYR A 42 -19.72 -19.54 27.75
CA TYR A 42 -19.04 -18.37 28.35
C TYR A 42 -19.86 -17.64 29.43
N PRO A 43 -21.15 -17.26 29.18
CA PRO A 43 -21.94 -16.59 30.22
C PRO A 43 -22.28 -17.49 31.42
N VAL A 44 -22.29 -18.80 31.26
CA VAL A 44 -22.52 -19.76 32.35
C VAL A 44 -21.30 -19.82 33.26
N VAL A 45 -20.09 -19.96 32.63
CA VAL A 45 -18.81 -19.94 33.33
C VAL A 45 -18.57 -18.61 34.04
N ALA A 46 -18.86 -17.48 33.36
CA ALA A 46 -18.68 -16.15 33.92
C ALA A 46 -19.50 -15.95 35.18
N ARG A 47 -20.79 -16.35 35.21
CA ARG A 47 -21.64 -16.26 36.38
C ARG A 47 -21.14 -17.10 37.54
N GLU A 48 -20.70 -18.32 37.27
CA GLU A 48 -20.15 -19.15 38.34
C GLU A 48 -18.90 -18.52 38.95
N LEU A 49 -18.01 -17.97 38.11
CA LEU A 49 -16.81 -17.26 38.56
C LEU A 49 -17.21 -16.00 39.35
N GLU A 50 -18.20 -15.21 38.92
CA GLU A 50 -18.73 -14.06 39.66
C GLU A 50 -19.26 -14.47 41.02
N ARG A 51 -20.03 -15.57 41.08
CA ARG A 51 -20.60 -16.10 42.34
C ARG A 51 -19.51 -16.51 43.33
N VAL A 52 -18.44 -17.18 42.84
CA VAL A 52 -17.35 -17.71 43.71
C VAL A 52 -16.36 -16.62 44.11
N LEU A 53 -16.00 -15.76 43.15
CA LEU A 53 -14.99 -14.74 43.41
C LEU A 53 -15.56 -13.48 44.03
N GLY A 54 -16.84 -13.23 43.88
CA GLY A 54 -17.52 -12.03 44.37
C GLY A 54 -17.15 -10.76 43.57
N HIS A 55 -16.79 -10.90 42.28
CA HIS A 55 -16.40 -9.81 41.42
C HIS A 55 -16.95 -10.03 40.00
N PRO A 56 -17.46 -9.00 39.31
CA PRO A 56 -18.02 -9.14 37.98
C PRO A 56 -16.96 -9.55 36.95
N CYS A 57 -17.32 -10.45 36.04
CA CYS A 57 -16.50 -10.86 34.90
C CYS A 57 -16.69 -9.94 33.70
N ASP A 58 -15.65 -9.78 32.92
CA ASP A 58 -15.69 -9.01 31.68
C ASP A 58 -16.43 -9.78 30.57
N MET A 59 -17.72 -9.50 30.38
CA MET A 59 -18.57 -10.13 29.37
C MET A 59 -18.21 -9.75 27.93
N SER A 60 -17.30 -8.80 27.71
CA SER A 60 -16.83 -8.44 26.37
C SER A 60 -15.85 -9.45 25.77
N CYS A 61 -15.32 -10.37 26.58
CA CYS A 61 -14.29 -11.36 26.18
C CYS A 61 -14.87 -12.70 25.67
N ARG A 62 -16.13 -12.76 25.27
CA ARG A 62 -16.84 -13.98 24.87
C ARG A 62 -16.60 -14.48 23.44
N ASP A 63 -15.81 -13.79 22.63
CA ASP A 63 -15.49 -14.21 21.27
C ASP A 63 -14.23 -15.11 21.22
N LEU A 64 -14.24 -16.12 20.35
CA LEU A 64 -13.15 -17.08 20.17
C LEU A 64 -11.86 -16.46 19.60
N GLY A 65 -11.97 -15.33 18.96
CA GLY A 65 -10.85 -14.66 18.28
C GLY A 65 -10.04 -13.75 19.21
N ARG A 66 -10.43 -13.58 20.46
CA ARG A 66 -9.80 -12.62 21.36
C ARG A 66 -8.53 -13.18 21.98
N ALA A 67 -7.40 -12.56 21.66
CA ALA A 67 -6.10 -12.89 22.27
C ALA A 67 -6.08 -12.46 23.76
N CYS A 68 -5.57 -13.33 24.63
CA CYS A 68 -5.20 -13.00 25.99
C CYS A 68 -3.71 -12.73 26.06
N TYR A 69 -3.31 -11.53 26.47
CA TYR A 69 -1.90 -11.21 26.67
C TYR A 69 -1.42 -11.88 27.96
N ALA A 70 -0.34 -12.66 27.84
CA ALA A 70 0.38 -13.17 29.00
C ALA A 70 1.10 -12.02 29.72
N SER A 71 0.92 -11.93 31.03
CA SER A 71 1.65 -11.00 31.89
C SER A 71 2.70 -11.74 32.69
N TYR A 72 3.75 -11.03 33.13
CA TYR A 72 4.69 -11.59 34.10
C TYR A 72 4.03 -11.59 35.47
N ASP A 73 3.73 -12.77 35.98
CA ASP A 73 3.20 -13.01 37.34
C ASP A 73 4.00 -14.14 37.97
N PRO A 74 4.95 -13.83 38.89
CA PRO A 74 5.78 -14.84 39.53
C PRO A 74 4.99 -15.83 40.39
N GLU A 75 3.74 -15.50 40.75
CA GLU A 75 2.82 -16.35 41.50
C GLU A 75 1.70 -16.93 40.64
N ALA A 76 1.88 -16.95 39.28
CA ALA A 76 0.90 -17.55 38.40
C ALA A 76 0.57 -18.98 38.79
N TYR A 77 -0.71 -19.31 38.79
CA TYR A 77 -1.16 -20.67 39.05
C TYR A 77 -1.35 -21.40 37.72
N TYR A 78 -0.91 -22.64 37.67
CA TYR A 78 -1.09 -23.54 36.54
C TYR A 78 -1.46 -24.94 37.00
N ASN A 79 -2.59 -25.49 36.52
CA ASN A 79 -3.04 -26.84 36.78
C ASN A 79 -3.40 -27.58 35.47
N PRO A 80 -2.48 -28.36 34.91
CA PRO A 80 -2.73 -29.10 33.66
C PRO A 80 -3.75 -30.25 33.85
N ALA A 81 -4.02 -30.66 35.06
CA ALA A 81 -4.99 -31.71 35.42
C ALA A 81 -6.38 -31.15 35.77
N ALA A 82 -6.63 -29.85 35.52
CA ALA A 82 -7.94 -29.26 35.79
C ALA A 82 -9.07 -30.00 35.03
N GLY A 83 -10.16 -30.25 35.73
CA GLY A 83 -11.37 -30.90 35.18
C GLY A 83 -12.12 -30.00 34.19
N VAL A 84 -13.03 -30.59 33.47
CA VAL A 84 -13.93 -29.84 32.58
C VAL A 84 -15.07 -29.23 33.39
N PHE A 85 -15.36 -27.94 33.17
CA PHE A 85 -16.50 -27.28 33.80
C PHE A 85 -17.79 -27.74 33.13
N PRO A 86 -18.78 -28.30 33.91
CA PRO A 86 -20.03 -28.87 33.39
C PRO A 86 -21.07 -27.79 33.03
N TRP A 87 -20.77 -26.95 32.08
CA TRP A 87 -21.57 -25.79 31.71
C TRP A 87 -22.98 -26.17 31.18
N ARG A 88 -23.13 -27.35 30.55
CA ARG A 88 -24.41 -27.81 30.02
C ARG A 88 -25.41 -28.13 31.14
N GLU A 89 -24.94 -28.73 32.24
CA GLU A 89 -25.79 -29.08 33.39
C GLU A 89 -26.27 -27.83 34.15
N GLN A 90 -25.49 -26.75 34.05
CA GLN A 90 -25.82 -25.48 34.73
C GLN A 90 -26.56 -24.49 33.81
N ALA A 91 -26.74 -24.82 32.55
CA ALA A 91 -27.51 -24.02 31.59
C ALA A 91 -29.06 -24.16 31.78
N ASP A 92 -29.52 -25.24 32.38
CA ASP A 92 -30.97 -25.56 32.52
C ASP A 92 -31.75 -24.65 33.46
N GLY A 93 -31.13 -23.67 34.09
CA GLY A 93 -31.79 -22.66 34.94
C GLY A 93 -32.02 -21.31 34.29
N LEU A 94 -31.77 -21.17 32.98
CA LEU A 94 -31.86 -19.91 32.25
C LEU A 94 -33.23 -19.78 31.57
N PRO A 95 -33.88 -18.58 31.58
CA PRO A 95 -35.02 -18.33 30.68
C PRO A 95 -34.50 -18.52 29.24
N GLN A 96 -35.06 -19.48 28.53
CA GLN A 96 -34.80 -19.70 27.11
C GLN A 96 -35.20 -18.41 26.39
N ALA A 97 -34.24 -17.69 25.87
CA ALA A 97 -34.46 -16.75 24.80
C ALA A 97 -34.76 -17.60 23.55
N GLU A 98 -36.04 -17.79 23.27
CA GLU A 98 -36.51 -18.30 22.00
C GLU A 98 -36.03 -17.36 20.91
N GLY A 99 -35.10 -17.80 20.12
CA GLY A 99 -34.52 -17.11 18.95
C GLY A 99 -33.49 -17.99 18.31
N GLU A 100 -33.89 -18.71 17.27
CA GLU A 100 -33.00 -19.37 16.34
C GLU A 100 -31.91 -18.36 15.89
N TYR A 101 -30.70 -18.60 16.31
CA TYR A 101 -29.55 -17.91 15.74
C TYR A 101 -29.09 -18.69 14.50
N PRO A 102 -29.33 -18.17 13.29
CA PRO A 102 -28.67 -18.74 12.11
C PRO A 102 -27.17 -18.51 12.29
N ALA A 103 -26.41 -19.59 12.01
CA ALA A 103 -24.98 -19.48 11.80
C ALA A 103 -24.73 -18.54 10.63
N GLN A 104 -24.41 -17.30 10.92
CA GLN A 104 -23.93 -16.35 9.92
C GLN A 104 -22.72 -15.62 10.46
N ALA A 105 -21.73 -15.72 9.63
CA ALA A 105 -20.63 -14.82 9.35
C ALA A 105 -20.61 -13.53 10.15
N VAL A 106 -19.42 -13.21 10.57
CA VAL A 106 -18.94 -11.92 10.99
C VAL A 106 -19.37 -10.86 9.98
N ASP A 107 -20.56 -10.30 10.20
CA ASP A 107 -20.92 -9.04 9.58
C ASP A 107 -21.78 -8.26 10.59
N GLY A 108 -21.20 -7.19 11.11
CA GLY A 108 -21.86 -6.26 12.01
C GLY A 108 -22.80 -5.30 11.28
N ALA A 109 -23.57 -5.81 10.30
CA ALA A 109 -24.65 -5.08 9.67
C ALA A 109 -25.95 -5.36 10.44
N ARG A 110 -26.63 -4.33 10.91
CA ARG A 110 -28.03 -4.38 11.34
C ARG A 110 -28.88 -4.97 10.23
N PRO A 111 -29.91 -5.81 10.54
CA PRO A 111 -30.88 -6.21 9.53
C PRO A 111 -31.59 -4.96 8.98
N ALA A 112 -31.56 -4.82 7.66
CA ALA A 112 -32.34 -3.83 6.94
C ALA A 112 -33.84 -4.21 7.11
N GLY A 113 -34.62 -3.35 7.74
CA GLY A 113 -36.07 -3.51 7.72
C GLY A 113 -36.85 -3.25 9.00
N VAL A 114 -36.37 -2.39 9.88
CA VAL A 114 -37.24 -1.77 10.91
C VAL A 114 -36.96 -0.28 10.85
N ALA A 115 -37.91 0.47 10.29
CA ALA A 115 -37.93 1.91 10.46
C ALA A 115 -38.09 2.21 11.96
N PRO A 116 -37.18 2.94 12.59
CA PRO A 116 -37.34 3.34 13.96
C PRO A 116 -37.93 4.73 13.99
N GLU A 117 -38.96 4.86 14.77
CA GLU A 117 -39.05 6.04 15.61
C GLU A 117 -37.86 6.01 16.61
N ALA A 118 -36.66 6.25 16.12
CA ALA A 118 -35.45 6.47 16.93
C ALA A 118 -35.56 7.88 17.52
N GLY A 119 -36.40 8.01 18.52
CA GLY A 119 -36.55 9.21 19.31
C GLY A 119 -35.26 9.54 20.08
N ASN A 120 -35.17 10.76 20.59
CA ASN A 120 -34.09 11.36 21.40
C ASN A 120 -33.47 10.42 22.47
N GLY A 121 -34.14 9.36 22.90
CA GLY A 121 -33.64 8.41 23.88
C GLY A 121 -32.45 7.56 23.47
N PHE A 122 -32.41 7.11 22.21
CA PHE A 122 -31.26 6.31 21.71
C PHE A 122 -29.98 7.14 21.62
N MET A 123 -30.08 8.37 21.08
CA MET A 123 -28.93 9.27 20.97
C MET A 123 -28.38 9.69 22.31
N GLN A 124 -29.27 9.90 23.28
CA GLN A 124 -28.86 10.23 24.64
C GLN A 124 -28.20 9.06 25.36
N ALA A 125 -28.68 7.84 25.17
CA ALA A 125 -28.04 6.62 25.71
C ALA A 125 -26.64 6.40 25.08
N PHE A 126 -26.51 6.60 23.76
CA PHE A 126 -25.26 6.51 23.03
C PHE A 126 -24.23 7.54 23.54
N LEU A 127 -24.64 8.80 23.73
CA LEU A 127 -23.80 9.85 24.27
C LEU A 127 -23.38 9.58 25.70
N ASN A 128 -24.29 9.11 26.55
CA ASN A 128 -23.97 8.80 27.94
C ASN A 128 -22.95 7.64 28.05
N ASP A 129 -23.08 6.62 27.20
CA ASP A 129 -22.10 5.53 27.12
C ASP A 129 -20.72 6.02 26.68
N PHE A 130 -20.67 6.95 25.72
CA PHE A 130 -19.42 7.54 25.27
C PHE A 130 -18.79 8.44 26.33
N ASP A 131 -19.58 9.31 26.99
CA ASP A 131 -19.12 10.25 28.00
C ASP A 131 -18.57 9.56 29.25
N ALA A 132 -19.18 8.46 29.64
CA ALA A 132 -18.71 7.67 30.78
C ALA A 132 -17.24 7.19 30.61
N ARG A 133 -16.81 7.07 29.37
CA ARG A 133 -15.45 6.60 29.01
C ARG A 133 -14.52 7.72 28.54
N ASN A 134 -15.07 8.87 28.18
CA ASN A 134 -14.33 9.99 27.61
C ASN A 134 -14.82 11.31 28.21
N PRO A 135 -14.19 11.83 29.27
CA PRO A 135 -14.63 13.08 29.87
C PRO A 135 -14.42 14.27 28.93
N PHE A 136 -15.43 15.12 28.78
CA PHE A 136 -15.36 16.34 28.01
C PHE A 136 -14.58 17.42 28.80
N ALA A 137 -13.41 17.83 28.31
CA ALA A 137 -12.55 18.80 28.97
C ALA A 137 -12.25 20.01 28.05
N THR A 138 -12.13 21.21 28.62
CA THR A 138 -11.97 22.48 27.89
C THR A 138 -10.76 22.51 26.96
N GLY A 139 -9.64 21.88 27.31
CA GLY A 139 -8.44 21.79 26.46
C GLY A 139 -8.43 20.66 25.42
N GLY A 140 -9.44 19.75 25.43
CA GLY A 140 -9.51 18.57 24.56
C GLY A 140 -10.76 18.49 23.68
N ARG A 141 -11.54 19.57 23.54
CA ARG A 141 -12.88 19.56 22.89
C ARG A 141 -12.87 19.04 21.46
N HIS A 142 -11.91 19.47 20.64
CA HIS A 142 -11.76 18.99 19.26
C HIS A 142 -11.43 17.49 19.20
N ALA A 143 -10.50 17.02 20.03
CA ALA A 143 -10.14 15.62 20.12
C ALA A 143 -11.32 14.75 20.57
N PHE A 144 -12.13 15.25 21.52
CA PHE A 144 -13.36 14.61 21.97
C PHE A 144 -14.37 14.47 20.82
N MET A 145 -14.64 15.55 20.05
CA MET A 145 -15.57 15.51 18.91
C MET A 145 -15.12 14.60 17.78
N LEU A 146 -13.81 14.60 17.45
CA LEU A 146 -13.25 13.66 16.48
C LEU A 146 -13.40 12.21 16.93
N LYS A 147 -13.16 11.94 18.22
CA LYS A 147 -13.30 10.61 18.81
C LYS A 147 -14.75 10.14 18.82
N LEU A 148 -15.69 11.03 19.12
CA LEU A 148 -17.14 10.77 19.08
C LEU A 148 -17.61 10.47 17.65
N GLY A 149 -17.16 11.24 16.67
CA GLY A 149 -17.47 10.99 15.25
C GLY A 149 -16.98 9.63 14.79
N ARG A 150 -15.74 9.26 15.12
CA ARG A 150 -15.19 7.92 14.85
C ARG A 150 -15.98 6.82 15.54
N TYR A 151 -16.39 7.03 16.77
CA TYR A 151 -17.19 6.07 17.53
C TYR A 151 -18.58 5.87 16.92
N ALA A 152 -19.24 6.93 16.45
CA ALA A 152 -20.50 6.85 15.72
C ALA A 152 -20.34 6.04 14.41
N ARG A 153 -19.26 6.26 13.67
CA ARG A 153 -18.94 5.47 12.46
C ARG A 153 -18.72 4.00 12.79
N TYR A 154 -17.95 3.73 13.83
CA TYR A 154 -17.71 2.38 14.34
C TYR A 154 -19.00 1.65 14.73
N LYS A 155 -19.96 2.36 15.34
CA LYS A 155 -21.28 1.83 15.69
C LYS A 155 -22.24 1.71 14.50
N GLY A 156 -21.78 2.03 13.28
CA GLY A 156 -22.55 1.85 12.05
C GLY A 156 -23.64 2.89 11.83
N PHE A 157 -23.49 4.10 12.36
CA PHE A 157 -24.45 5.17 12.15
C PHE A 157 -24.61 5.49 10.67
N SER A 158 -25.84 5.56 10.21
CA SER A 158 -26.19 6.06 8.89
C SER A 158 -25.96 7.59 8.79
N PRO A 159 -25.90 8.16 7.59
CA PRO A 159 -25.82 9.62 7.41
C PRO A 159 -26.99 10.37 8.06
N GLU A 160 -28.15 9.77 8.16
CA GLU A 160 -29.34 10.36 8.81
C GLU A 160 -29.20 10.34 10.33
N GLU A 161 -28.80 9.21 10.90
CA GLU A 161 -28.54 9.10 12.36
C GLU A 161 -27.39 10.02 12.76
N MET A 162 -26.40 10.23 11.87
CA MET A 162 -25.29 11.17 12.11
C MET A 162 -25.77 12.62 12.17
N ARG A 163 -26.73 13.02 11.34
CA ARG A 163 -27.36 14.36 11.42
C ARG A 163 -28.13 14.56 12.73
N LEU A 164 -28.81 13.51 13.19
CA LEU A 164 -29.49 13.56 14.47
C LEU A 164 -28.52 13.65 15.65
N LEU A 165 -27.42 12.89 15.58
CA LEU A 165 -26.31 12.96 16.54
C LEU A 165 -25.72 14.37 16.60
N GLN A 166 -25.47 15.00 15.44
CA GLN A 166 -24.94 16.37 15.36
C GLN A 166 -25.80 17.36 16.14
N LYS A 167 -27.12 17.31 15.94
CA LYS A 167 -28.09 18.15 16.72
C LYS A 167 -27.94 17.94 18.22
N THR A 168 -28.01 16.68 18.66
CA THR A 168 -27.96 16.34 20.09
C THR A 168 -26.60 16.71 20.70
N VAL A 169 -25.51 16.59 19.97
CA VAL A 169 -24.17 16.97 20.42
C VAL A 169 -24.04 18.48 20.53
N VAL A 170 -24.57 19.24 19.58
CA VAL A 170 -24.61 20.72 19.65
C VAL A 170 -25.39 21.19 20.86
N GLU A 171 -26.58 20.64 21.08
CA GLU A 171 -27.42 20.98 22.25
C GLU A 171 -26.70 20.69 23.58
N LYS A 172 -25.89 19.64 23.64
CA LYS A 172 -25.22 19.21 24.89
C LYS A 172 -23.90 19.93 25.15
N TYR A 173 -23.10 20.25 24.12
CA TYR A 173 -21.73 20.68 24.30
C TYR A 173 -21.41 22.07 23.74
N ALA A 174 -22.37 22.79 23.10
CA ALA A 174 -22.08 24.13 22.60
C ALA A 174 -21.83 25.13 23.77
N GLN A 175 -20.77 25.91 23.61
CA GLN A 175 -20.33 26.93 24.57
C GLN A 175 -20.04 28.24 23.82
N ALA A 176 -19.92 29.37 24.55
CA ALA A 176 -19.69 30.67 23.93
C ALA A 176 -18.41 30.74 23.07
N ASP A 177 -17.39 29.95 23.43
CA ASP A 177 -16.08 29.84 22.77
C ASP A 177 -15.93 28.55 21.95
N PHE A 178 -17.01 27.72 21.83
CA PHE A 178 -17.04 26.49 21.03
C PHE A 178 -18.43 26.33 20.37
N GLY A 179 -18.58 26.97 19.22
CA GLY A 179 -19.86 27.14 18.55
C GLY A 179 -20.36 25.91 17.78
N SER A 180 -21.66 25.90 17.45
CA SER A 180 -22.35 24.80 16.75
C SER A 180 -21.66 24.39 15.45
N GLY A 181 -21.26 25.32 14.59
CA GLY A 181 -20.62 25.01 13.31
C GLY A 181 -19.23 24.36 13.46
N GLU A 182 -18.52 24.64 14.54
CA GLU A 182 -17.24 24.03 14.85
C GLU A 182 -17.43 22.59 15.37
N ILE A 183 -18.43 22.38 16.23
CA ILE A 183 -18.81 21.06 16.73
C ILE A 183 -19.23 20.17 15.58
N GLU A 184 -20.18 20.61 14.75
CA GLU A 184 -20.70 19.84 13.62
C GLU A 184 -19.60 19.44 12.64
N LYS A 185 -18.75 20.39 12.28
CA LYS A 185 -17.63 20.16 11.36
C LYS A 185 -16.62 19.18 11.92
N THR A 186 -16.25 19.32 13.19
CA THR A 186 -15.25 18.45 13.84
C THR A 186 -15.78 17.04 14.03
N LEU A 187 -17.03 16.91 14.47
CA LEU A 187 -17.72 15.65 14.65
C LEU A 187 -17.88 14.89 13.32
N PHE A 188 -18.30 15.59 12.27
CA PHE A 188 -18.47 15.02 10.93
C PHE A 188 -17.12 14.64 10.29
N SER A 189 -16.09 15.42 10.53
CA SER A 189 -14.73 15.07 10.14
C SER A 189 -14.29 13.74 10.78
N GLY A 190 -14.54 13.57 12.09
CA GLY A 190 -14.28 12.30 12.77
C GLY A 190 -15.04 11.12 12.17
N TYR A 191 -16.30 11.34 11.75
CA TYR A 191 -17.14 10.33 11.12
C TYR A 191 -16.68 9.96 9.70
N GLN A 192 -16.33 10.95 8.86
CA GLN A 192 -15.87 10.72 7.47
C GLN A 192 -14.51 10.04 7.39
N TYR A 193 -13.56 10.42 8.27
CA TYR A 193 -12.18 9.91 8.23
C TYR A 193 -11.97 8.67 9.11
N ALA A 194 -13.02 8.12 9.73
CA ALA A 194 -12.92 6.80 10.33
C ALA A 194 -12.93 5.75 9.23
N SER A 195 -11.76 5.28 8.84
CA SER A 195 -11.65 4.03 8.10
C SER A 195 -12.37 2.95 8.91
N VAL A 196 -13.16 2.11 8.24
CA VAL A 196 -13.90 1.02 8.85
C VAL A 196 -12.92 -0.04 9.35
N ARG A 197 -12.26 0.21 10.47
CA ARG A 197 -11.47 -0.78 11.21
C ARG A 197 -12.14 -1.04 12.54
N LYS A 198 -12.69 -2.24 12.67
CA LYS A 198 -13.39 -2.74 13.87
C LYS A 198 -12.48 -2.98 15.09
N ALA A 199 -11.16 -2.75 15.04
CA ALA A 199 -10.26 -3.21 16.10
C ALA A 199 -9.55 -2.13 16.92
N ASP A 200 -9.34 -0.90 16.45
CA ASP A 200 -8.36 0.01 17.06
C ASP A 200 -8.93 1.29 17.70
N ALA A 201 -10.23 1.38 17.88
CA ALA A 201 -10.87 2.62 18.37
C ALA A 201 -10.93 2.77 19.90
N VAL A 202 -10.42 1.82 20.67
CA VAL A 202 -10.39 1.90 22.15
C VAL A 202 -9.05 1.36 22.66
N GLY A 203 -8.01 2.16 22.54
CA GLY A 203 -6.70 1.92 23.12
C GLY A 203 -6.22 3.21 23.79
N GLU A 204 -6.12 3.16 25.08
CA GLU A 204 -5.77 4.21 26.02
C GLU A 204 -4.43 4.89 25.73
N GLU A 205 -4.42 6.23 25.62
CA GLU A 205 -3.25 7.00 26.00
C GLU A 205 -3.22 7.13 27.54
N LYS A 206 -2.37 6.37 28.18
CA LYS A 206 -1.87 6.71 29.52
C LYS A 206 -0.38 6.96 29.45
N GLY A 207 -0.06 8.20 29.79
CA GLY A 207 1.30 8.70 29.85
C GLY A 207 2.19 7.92 30.80
N SER A 208 3.40 7.68 30.39
CA SER A 208 4.51 7.36 31.27
C SER A 208 5.41 8.58 31.40
N LYS A 209 5.45 9.14 32.60
CA LYS A 209 6.48 10.10 33.04
C LYS A 209 7.80 9.36 33.13
N ALA A 210 8.76 9.74 32.31
CA ALA A 210 10.17 9.51 32.61
C ALA A 210 10.81 10.85 32.94
N GLN A 211 11.42 10.90 34.11
CA GLN A 211 12.16 12.02 34.66
C GLN A 211 13.47 12.27 33.92
N GLY A 212 13.80 13.53 33.77
CA GLY A 212 15.16 13.99 33.90
C GLY A 212 15.80 14.55 32.66
N SER A 213 15.72 15.85 32.46
CA SER A 213 16.88 16.77 32.48
C SER A 213 16.45 18.20 32.22
N LEU A 214 16.92 19.07 33.09
CA LEU A 214 16.82 20.53 32.97
C LEU A 214 17.44 21.05 31.66
N TYR A 215 16.68 21.85 30.92
CA TYR A 215 17.19 23.07 30.31
C TYR A 215 16.00 23.96 29.92
N THR A 216 15.85 25.12 30.59
CA THR A 216 15.09 26.22 30.07
C THR A 216 16.00 27.07 29.20
N PRO A 217 15.54 27.63 28.09
CA PRO A 217 15.41 29.06 28.03
C PRO A 217 14.15 29.59 27.32
N HIS A 218 13.86 30.83 27.65
CA HIS A 218 12.86 31.69 27.10
C HIS A 218 12.92 31.86 25.59
N GLY A 219 11.73 32.04 24.98
CA GLY A 219 11.57 32.57 23.63
C GLY A 219 10.27 32.09 23.01
N GLU A 220 9.30 33.00 22.92
CA GLU A 220 8.07 32.81 22.18
C GLU A 220 8.38 32.44 20.72
N GLU A 221 8.04 31.24 20.30
CA GLU A 221 8.04 30.81 18.89
C GLU A 221 6.68 30.22 18.53
N GLU A 222 5.77 31.08 18.04
CA GLU A 222 4.54 30.65 17.32
C GLU A 222 4.85 30.05 15.93
N GLY A 223 6.03 29.45 15.75
CA GLY A 223 6.49 28.87 14.48
C GLY A 223 6.26 27.36 14.33
N ASP A 224 6.21 26.63 15.42
CA ASP A 224 6.26 25.15 15.42
C ASP A 224 4.96 24.47 15.02
N ASP A 225 3.80 25.06 15.26
CA ASP A 225 2.50 24.44 14.94
C ASP A 225 2.25 24.17 13.45
N LEU A 226 2.92 24.88 12.55
CA LEU A 226 2.72 24.72 11.11
C LEU A 226 3.70 23.72 10.48
N GLU A 227 4.90 23.61 11.01
CA GLU A 227 5.84 22.55 10.65
C GLU A 227 5.33 21.20 11.18
N ASP A 228 4.86 21.13 12.40
CA ASP A 228 4.22 19.93 12.96
C ASP A 228 2.90 19.58 12.24
N LEU A 229 2.11 20.53 11.78
CA LEU A 229 0.90 20.26 10.99
C LEU A 229 1.21 19.74 9.58
N LEU A 230 2.31 20.16 8.98
CA LEU A 230 2.73 19.72 7.65
C LEU A 230 3.66 18.49 7.69
N PHE A 231 4.45 18.34 8.74
CA PHE A 231 5.46 17.29 8.87
C PHE A 231 5.06 16.18 9.85
N GLY A 232 4.31 16.49 10.90
CA GLY A 232 3.66 15.51 11.78
C GLY A 232 2.60 14.70 11.04
N LYS A 233 1.88 15.31 10.08
CA LYS A 233 1.01 14.55 9.15
C LYS A 233 1.78 13.56 8.30
N SER A 234 3.02 13.83 7.87
CA SER A 234 3.78 12.89 7.06
C SER A 234 4.17 11.63 7.84
N GLU A 235 4.45 11.71 9.13
CA GLU A 235 4.85 10.57 9.96
C GLU A 235 3.64 9.82 10.54
N ALA A 236 2.60 10.55 10.96
CA ALA A 236 1.30 9.96 11.31
C ALA A 236 0.61 9.32 10.09
N TYR A 237 0.78 9.92 8.90
CA TYR A 237 0.26 9.40 7.65
C TYR A 237 1.05 8.16 7.18
N ARG A 238 2.37 8.08 7.38
CA ARG A 238 3.17 6.87 7.15
C ARG A 238 2.73 5.70 8.02
N ARG A 239 2.26 5.97 9.23
CA ARG A 239 1.63 4.97 10.11
C ARG A 239 0.26 4.52 9.58
N GLN A 240 -0.39 5.33 8.75
CA GLN A 240 -1.73 5.10 8.17
C GLN A 240 -1.69 4.90 6.65
N ALA A 241 -0.55 4.49 6.07
CA ALA A 241 -0.47 4.19 4.65
C ALA A 241 -1.59 3.18 4.27
N PRO A 242 -2.39 3.47 3.23
CA PRO A 242 -3.56 2.68 2.91
C PRO A 242 -3.21 1.23 2.58
N TYR A 243 -4.17 0.33 2.75
CA TYR A 243 -4.11 -1.04 2.25
C TYR A 243 -4.97 -1.14 1.00
N PHE A 244 -4.73 -2.16 0.19
CA PHE A 244 -5.68 -2.49 -0.85
C PHE A 244 -7.04 -2.81 -0.24
N PRO A 245 -8.14 -2.28 -0.79
CA PRO A 245 -9.48 -2.70 -0.40
C PRO A 245 -9.69 -4.18 -0.73
N GLU A 246 -10.60 -4.85 -0.03
CA GLU A 246 -10.82 -6.30 -0.21
C GLU A 246 -11.32 -6.65 -1.62
N GLU A 247 -12.02 -5.73 -2.27
CA GLU A 247 -12.50 -5.86 -3.65
C GLU A 247 -11.36 -6.19 -4.64
N VAL A 248 -10.13 -5.75 -4.37
CA VAL A 248 -8.94 -6.08 -5.18
C VAL A 248 -8.71 -7.60 -5.22
N PHE A 249 -9.08 -8.32 -4.17
CA PHE A 249 -8.79 -9.75 -3.99
C PHE A 249 -9.95 -10.67 -4.36
N GLU A 250 -11.14 -10.13 -4.64
CA GLU A 250 -12.35 -10.92 -4.90
C GLU A 250 -12.30 -11.63 -6.24
N HIS A 251 -11.73 -10.98 -7.27
CA HIS A 251 -11.76 -11.45 -8.64
C HIS A 251 -10.37 -11.60 -9.28
N LEU A 252 -9.34 -11.90 -8.49
CA LEU A 252 -7.99 -12.10 -9.04
C LEU A 252 -7.91 -13.31 -9.96
N PRO A 253 -7.12 -13.23 -11.05
CA PRO A 253 -6.71 -14.42 -11.80
C PRO A 253 -6.10 -15.50 -10.88
N GLU A 254 -6.33 -16.78 -11.21
CA GLU A 254 -5.99 -17.92 -10.33
C GLU A 254 -4.54 -17.89 -9.83
N VAL A 255 -3.58 -17.59 -10.72
CA VAL A 255 -2.15 -17.52 -10.36
C VAL A 255 -1.91 -16.47 -9.26
N LEU A 256 -2.56 -15.32 -9.35
CA LEU A 256 -2.46 -14.26 -8.34
C LEU A 256 -3.22 -14.64 -7.08
N ALA A 257 -4.46 -15.13 -7.21
CA ALA A 257 -5.30 -15.54 -6.09
C ALA A 257 -4.65 -16.65 -5.25
N GLU A 258 -3.95 -17.60 -5.89
CA GLU A 258 -3.23 -18.64 -5.19
C GLU A 258 -1.97 -18.12 -4.50
N GLY A 259 -1.17 -17.30 -5.20
CA GLY A 259 0.09 -16.80 -4.67
C GLY A 259 -0.09 -15.89 -3.45
N VAL A 260 -1.12 -15.03 -3.42
CA VAL A 260 -1.33 -14.11 -2.29
C VAL A 260 -1.76 -14.80 -0.99
N LYS A 261 -2.21 -16.07 -1.05
CA LYS A 261 -2.59 -16.85 0.15
C LYS A 261 -1.43 -17.16 1.08
N VAL A 262 -0.19 -17.08 0.61
CA VAL A 262 0.99 -17.32 1.45
C VAL A 262 1.30 -16.14 2.37
N ALA A 263 0.74 -14.96 2.09
CA ALA A 263 0.99 -13.75 2.88
C ALA A 263 0.44 -13.89 4.30
N GLY A 264 1.23 -13.46 5.26
CA GLY A 264 0.88 -13.55 6.69
C GLY A 264 0.12 -12.33 7.22
N SER A 265 0.05 -11.22 6.48
CA SER A 265 -0.69 -9.99 6.85
C SER A 265 -1.26 -9.29 5.64
N TYR A 266 -2.19 -8.37 5.86
CA TYR A 266 -2.74 -7.52 4.79
C TYR A 266 -1.65 -6.77 4.04
N ARG A 267 -0.68 -6.20 4.74
CA ARG A 267 0.44 -5.48 4.12
C ARG A 267 1.36 -6.39 3.31
N GLU A 268 1.66 -7.59 3.80
CA GLU A 268 2.43 -8.57 3.04
C GLU A 268 1.64 -9.05 1.80
N ARG A 269 0.31 -9.17 1.91
CA ARG A 269 -0.57 -9.54 0.80
C ARG A 269 -0.51 -8.48 -0.32
N ASP A 270 -0.62 -7.21 0.04
CA ASP A 270 -0.56 -6.10 -0.91
C ASP A 270 0.80 -6.01 -1.59
N MET A 271 1.89 -6.08 -0.80
CA MET A 271 3.26 -6.07 -1.31
C MET A 271 3.52 -7.24 -2.26
N LEU A 272 3.06 -8.43 -1.88
CA LEU A 272 3.24 -9.64 -2.67
C LEU A 272 2.43 -9.59 -3.96
N LEU A 273 1.15 -9.19 -3.91
CA LEU A 273 0.32 -9.06 -5.11
C LEU A 273 0.97 -8.14 -6.15
N THR A 274 1.42 -6.97 -5.73
CA THR A 274 2.04 -6.01 -6.65
C THR A 274 3.37 -6.52 -7.19
N ALA A 275 4.17 -7.21 -6.36
CA ALA A 275 5.41 -7.84 -6.79
C ALA A 275 5.17 -8.99 -7.80
N MET A 276 4.11 -9.79 -7.59
CA MET A 276 3.70 -10.82 -8.54
C MET A 276 3.29 -10.20 -9.87
N VAL A 277 2.43 -9.17 -9.86
CA VAL A 277 2.00 -8.46 -11.08
C VAL A 277 3.20 -7.89 -11.83
N ALA A 278 4.17 -7.28 -11.12
CA ALA A 278 5.38 -6.73 -11.75
C ALA A 278 6.27 -7.83 -12.36
N ASN A 279 6.50 -8.95 -11.67
CA ASN A 279 7.28 -10.07 -12.21
C ASN A 279 6.57 -10.78 -13.37
N ILE A 280 5.27 -11.00 -13.25
CA ILE A 280 4.43 -11.61 -14.30
C ILE A 280 4.44 -10.73 -15.55
N SER A 281 4.47 -9.41 -15.40
CA SER A 281 4.51 -8.48 -16.54
C SER A 281 5.66 -8.77 -17.52
N ALA A 282 6.81 -9.28 -17.04
CA ALA A 282 7.92 -9.72 -17.86
C ALA A 282 7.73 -11.12 -18.48
N CYS A 283 6.79 -11.90 -17.97
CA CYS A 283 6.51 -13.25 -18.44
C CYS A 283 5.53 -13.32 -19.61
N LEU A 284 4.98 -12.17 -20.04
CA LEU A 284 3.89 -12.04 -21.01
C LEU A 284 4.42 -11.55 -22.38
N PRO A 285 4.94 -12.46 -23.25
CA PRO A 285 5.40 -12.08 -24.57
C PRO A 285 4.22 -11.73 -25.47
N GLU A 286 4.46 -10.89 -26.46
CA GLU A 286 3.47 -10.50 -27.48
C GLU A 286 2.16 -9.90 -26.93
N VAL A 287 2.14 -9.46 -25.65
CA VAL A 287 1.04 -8.70 -25.06
C VAL A 287 1.32 -7.21 -25.20
N ARG A 288 0.32 -6.46 -25.65
CA ARG A 288 0.39 -5.01 -25.81
C ARG A 288 -0.92 -4.32 -25.42
N VAL A 289 -0.82 -3.11 -24.95
CA VAL A 289 -1.92 -2.23 -24.58
C VAL A 289 -1.79 -0.95 -25.40
N LEU A 290 -2.86 -0.47 -26.02
CA LEU A 290 -2.90 0.82 -26.70
C LEU A 290 -3.24 1.92 -25.67
N TYR A 291 -2.33 2.89 -25.49
CA TYR A 291 -2.51 4.02 -24.60
C TYR A 291 -2.04 5.30 -25.29
N ASP A 292 -2.90 6.31 -25.40
CA ASP A 292 -2.60 7.57 -26.07
C ASP A 292 -1.96 7.37 -27.48
N GLN A 293 -2.58 6.50 -28.30
CA GLN A 293 -2.15 6.12 -29.65
C GLN A 293 -0.77 5.45 -29.75
N VAL A 294 -0.19 5.02 -28.61
CA VAL A 294 1.08 4.29 -28.56
C VAL A 294 0.86 2.90 -27.96
N TYR A 295 1.48 1.88 -28.57
CA TYR A 295 1.46 0.53 -28.03
C TYR A 295 2.55 0.35 -26.97
N TYR A 296 2.13 -0.05 -25.78
CA TYR A 296 3.02 -0.40 -24.68
C TYR A 296 2.95 -1.88 -24.36
N SER A 297 4.08 -2.48 -24.01
CA SER A 297 4.09 -3.79 -23.36
C SER A 297 3.69 -3.67 -21.88
N PRO A 298 3.23 -4.74 -21.23
CA PRO A 298 2.76 -4.70 -19.84
C PRO A 298 3.86 -4.56 -18.78
N HIS A 299 5.14 -4.44 -19.17
CA HIS A 299 6.27 -4.39 -18.25
C HIS A 299 6.14 -3.25 -17.23
N LEU A 300 6.27 -3.58 -15.94
CA LEU A 300 6.07 -2.68 -14.81
C LEU A 300 7.35 -2.53 -13.98
N TYR A 301 7.50 -1.35 -13.37
CA TYR A 301 8.49 -1.07 -12.35
C TYR A 301 7.81 -0.97 -11.00
N TYR A 302 8.25 -1.78 -10.05
CA TYR A 302 7.69 -1.82 -8.71
C TYR A 302 8.78 -1.69 -7.65
N MET A 303 8.49 -1.00 -6.57
CA MET A 303 9.40 -0.81 -5.45
C MET A 303 8.68 -0.87 -4.10
N VAL A 304 9.20 -1.71 -3.20
CA VAL A 304 8.78 -1.72 -1.79
C VAL A 304 9.78 -0.97 -0.94
N ILE A 305 9.32 0.07 -0.26
CA ILE A 305 10.15 0.87 0.64
C ILE A 305 9.60 0.77 2.06
N ALA A 306 10.31 -0.02 2.89
CA ALA A 306 9.94 -0.22 4.28
C ALA A 306 11.18 -0.35 5.16
N HIS A 307 11.04 -0.02 6.44
CA HIS A 307 12.11 -0.22 7.42
C HIS A 307 12.50 -1.71 7.58
N ALA A 308 13.62 -1.97 8.23
CA ALA A 308 13.99 -3.34 8.59
C ALA A 308 12.87 -3.96 9.45
N GLY A 309 12.53 -5.24 9.19
CA GLY A 309 11.42 -5.91 9.87
C GLY A 309 10.02 -5.59 9.31
N GLY A 310 9.91 -4.75 8.25
CA GLY A 310 8.62 -4.34 7.65
C GLY A 310 7.94 -5.38 6.76
N GLY A 311 8.28 -6.65 6.83
CA GLY A 311 7.63 -7.73 6.04
C GLY A 311 8.02 -7.77 4.56
N LYS A 312 8.88 -6.85 4.07
CA LYS A 312 9.28 -6.73 2.65
C LYS A 312 9.94 -7.99 2.08
N GLY A 313 10.41 -8.92 2.92
CA GLY A 313 11.00 -10.18 2.47
C GLY A 313 10.04 -11.07 1.67
N VAL A 314 8.72 -10.91 1.84
CA VAL A 314 7.69 -11.65 1.07
C VAL A 314 7.81 -11.40 -0.44
N VAL A 315 8.31 -10.24 -0.86
CA VAL A 315 8.49 -9.87 -2.26
C VAL A 315 9.47 -10.79 -3.00
N SER A 316 10.43 -11.39 -2.28
CA SER A 316 11.39 -12.34 -2.87
C SER A 316 10.72 -13.59 -3.47
N LEU A 317 9.55 -13.99 -2.94
CA LEU A 317 8.78 -15.10 -3.49
C LEU A 317 8.29 -14.82 -4.91
N ALA A 318 7.87 -13.59 -5.19
CA ALA A 318 7.47 -13.20 -6.54
C ALA A 318 8.62 -13.30 -7.56
N GLY A 319 9.87 -13.16 -7.12
CA GLY A 319 11.06 -13.32 -7.96
C GLY A 319 11.27 -14.76 -8.47
N ILE A 320 10.57 -15.75 -7.91
CA ILE A 320 10.60 -17.15 -8.38
C ILE A 320 9.78 -17.31 -9.66
N LEU A 321 8.74 -16.50 -9.86
CA LEU A 321 7.78 -16.64 -10.95
C LEU A 321 8.40 -16.67 -12.36
N PRO A 322 9.39 -15.83 -12.72
CA PRO A 322 10.04 -15.91 -14.03
C PRO A 322 10.98 -17.13 -14.20
N GLY A 323 11.24 -17.88 -13.15
CA GLY A 323 12.33 -18.88 -13.10
C GLY A 323 12.21 -19.99 -14.13
N GLU A 324 11.03 -20.61 -14.33
CA GLU A 324 10.86 -21.69 -15.33
C GLU A 324 11.01 -21.17 -16.76
N ILE A 325 10.52 -19.96 -17.05
CA ILE A 325 10.69 -19.33 -18.35
C ILE A 325 12.16 -19.02 -18.60
N HIS A 326 12.88 -18.54 -17.57
CA HIS A 326 14.32 -18.28 -17.68
C HIS A 326 15.08 -19.57 -18.00
N ARG A 327 14.84 -20.66 -17.27
CA ARG A 327 15.45 -21.98 -17.52
C ARG A 327 15.13 -22.54 -18.91
N TYR A 328 13.90 -22.32 -19.38
CA TYR A 328 13.51 -22.72 -20.74
C TYR A 328 14.40 -22.02 -21.79
N TYR A 329 14.64 -20.71 -21.66
CA TYR A 329 15.50 -19.98 -22.58
C TYR A 329 17.00 -20.29 -22.38
N GLU A 330 17.45 -20.56 -21.16
CA GLU A 330 18.83 -21.03 -20.92
C GLU A 330 19.10 -22.31 -21.69
N LYS A 331 18.21 -23.28 -21.61
CA LYS A 331 18.32 -24.52 -22.38
C LYS A 331 18.32 -24.27 -23.89
N GLN A 332 17.44 -23.43 -24.40
CA GLN A 332 17.44 -23.04 -25.82
C GLN A 332 18.76 -22.37 -26.23
N ASN A 333 19.31 -21.50 -25.40
CA ASN A 333 20.61 -20.85 -25.65
C ASN A 333 21.73 -21.89 -25.73
N GLU A 334 21.73 -22.90 -24.83
CA GLU A 334 22.70 -24.00 -24.87
C GLU A 334 22.59 -24.81 -26.16
N ASP A 335 21.38 -25.20 -26.55
CA ASP A 335 21.11 -25.96 -27.78
C ASP A 335 21.59 -25.16 -29.04
N MET A 336 21.23 -23.89 -29.11
CA MET A 336 21.65 -23.01 -30.20
C MET A 336 23.17 -22.80 -30.23
N ARG A 337 23.82 -22.73 -29.06
CA ARG A 337 25.28 -22.61 -28.95
C ARG A 337 25.97 -23.85 -29.49
N LEU A 338 25.50 -25.04 -29.15
CA LEU A 338 26.01 -26.30 -29.67
C LEU A 338 25.91 -26.38 -31.19
N VAL A 339 24.80 -25.95 -31.78
CA VAL A 339 24.61 -25.88 -33.23
C VAL A 339 25.59 -24.90 -33.86
N TYR A 340 25.76 -23.73 -33.24
CA TYR A 340 26.73 -22.74 -33.72
C TYR A 340 28.16 -23.26 -33.65
N ASP A 341 28.58 -23.83 -32.52
CA ASP A 341 29.95 -24.32 -32.33
C ASP A 341 30.30 -25.43 -33.37
N LYS A 342 29.33 -26.30 -33.68
CA LYS A 342 29.49 -27.31 -34.75
C LYS A 342 29.65 -26.64 -36.12
N ALA A 343 28.77 -25.73 -36.48
CA ALA A 343 28.82 -25.02 -37.76
C ALA A 343 30.12 -24.16 -37.89
N PHE A 344 30.54 -23.55 -36.78
CA PHE A 344 31.77 -22.77 -36.74
C PHE A 344 32.99 -23.64 -36.92
N PHE A 345 33.03 -24.82 -36.30
CA PHE A 345 34.12 -25.80 -36.51
C PHE A 345 34.15 -26.32 -37.96
N GLU A 346 33.02 -26.62 -38.58
CA GLU A 346 32.93 -27.01 -39.99
C GLU A 346 33.44 -25.89 -40.90
N TRP A 347 33.12 -24.62 -40.64
CA TRP A 347 33.62 -23.46 -41.36
C TRP A 347 35.12 -23.28 -41.17
N GLU A 348 35.68 -23.49 -39.95
CA GLU A 348 37.14 -23.42 -39.72
C GLU A 348 37.90 -24.52 -40.50
N LEU A 349 37.32 -25.73 -40.61
CA LEU A 349 37.90 -26.79 -41.42
C LEU A 349 37.93 -26.41 -42.90
N GLU A 350 36.85 -25.83 -43.41
CA GLU A 350 36.78 -25.35 -44.80
C GLU A 350 37.77 -24.20 -45.05
N LEU A 351 37.94 -23.29 -44.10
CA LEU A 351 38.93 -22.22 -44.14
C LEU A 351 40.36 -22.79 -44.29
N LYS A 352 40.71 -23.83 -43.50
CA LYS A 352 42.00 -24.51 -43.56
C LYS A 352 42.23 -25.22 -44.92
N LYS A 353 41.18 -25.87 -45.46
CA LYS A 353 41.24 -26.48 -46.80
C LYS A 353 41.48 -25.43 -47.88
N ALA A 354 40.71 -24.33 -47.87
CA ALA A 354 40.87 -23.25 -48.83
C ALA A 354 42.27 -22.65 -48.80
N GLN A 355 42.89 -22.51 -47.62
CA GLN A 355 44.25 -22.04 -47.45
C GLN A 355 45.28 -23.05 -48.04
N ALA A 356 45.10 -24.36 -47.80
CA ALA A 356 45.97 -25.40 -48.36
C ALA A 356 45.90 -25.44 -49.90
N GLU A 357 44.71 -25.23 -50.45
CA GLU A 357 44.42 -25.21 -51.89
C GLU A 357 44.76 -23.84 -52.54
N LYS A 358 45.26 -22.86 -51.77
CA LYS A 358 45.59 -21.49 -52.21
C LYS A 358 44.40 -20.76 -52.86
N ARG A 359 43.16 -21.11 -52.55
CA ARG A 359 41.95 -20.38 -52.94
C ARG A 359 41.48 -19.42 -51.87
N SER A 360 40.81 -18.35 -52.26
CA SER A 360 40.23 -17.41 -51.31
C SER A 360 39.04 -18.07 -50.56
N PRO A 361 39.02 -18.08 -49.24
CA PRO A 361 37.89 -18.61 -48.50
C PRO A 361 36.65 -17.69 -48.64
N ASP A 362 35.49 -18.28 -48.62
CA ASP A 362 34.25 -17.52 -48.62
C ASP A 362 33.88 -17.11 -47.17
N PHE A 363 34.13 -15.86 -46.82
CA PHE A 363 33.80 -15.29 -45.51
C PHE A 363 32.29 -15.06 -45.29
N SER A 364 31.45 -15.13 -46.36
CA SER A 364 30.00 -15.00 -46.23
C SER A 364 29.39 -16.22 -45.54
N LEU A 365 30.05 -17.38 -45.61
CA LEU A 365 29.64 -18.64 -44.97
C LEU A 365 29.99 -18.73 -43.48
N ARG A 366 30.63 -17.69 -42.92
CA ARG A 366 30.92 -17.66 -41.48
C ARG A 366 29.65 -17.67 -40.67
N PRO A 367 29.45 -18.66 -39.79
CA PRO A 367 28.24 -18.73 -38.92
C PRO A 367 28.14 -17.46 -38.06
N LYS A 368 26.91 -16.97 -37.91
CA LYS A 368 26.61 -15.85 -37.00
C LYS A 368 26.36 -16.39 -35.60
N GLU A 369 26.94 -15.74 -34.60
CA GLU A 369 26.69 -16.08 -33.21
C GLU A 369 25.21 -15.88 -32.89
N PRO A 370 24.53 -16.88 -32.27
CA PRO A 370 23.11 -16.77 -31.93
C PRO A 370 22.92 -15.74 -30.83
N ALA A 371 21.77 -15.05 -30.90
CA ALA A 371 21.33 -14.13 -29.84
C ALA A 371 21.04 -14.92 -28.56
N ARG A 372 21.53 -14.43 -27.42
CA ARG A 372 21.33 -15.04 -26.11
C ARG A 372 20.12 -14.41 -25.41
N LYS A 373 19.02 -15.11 -25.35
CA LYS A 373 17.82 -14.64 -24.68
C LYS A 373 17.91 -14.86 -23.17
N LEU A 374 17.77 -13.77 -22.40
CA LEU A 374 17.81 -13.80 -20.93
C LEU A 374 16.59 -13.06 -20.37
N LEU A 375 15.70 -13.79 -19.67
CA LEU A 375 14.57 -13.16 -19.02
C LEU A 375 14.98 -12.44 -17.71
N THR A 376 15.75 -13.13 -16.87
CA THR A 376 16.16 -12.58 -15.56
C THR A 376 17.62 -12.13 -15.62
N LEU A 377 17.88 -10.90 -15.17
CA LEU A 377 19.22 -10.33 -15.08
C LEU A 377 19.59 -10.05 -13.61
N SER A 378 20.89 -10.11 -13.33
CA SER A 378 21.42 -9.77 -12.01
C SER A 378 21.23 -8.29 -11.69
N PRO A 379 20.93 -7.89 -10.43
CA PRO A 379 20.80 -6.49 -10.03
C PRO A 379 22.06 -5.65 -10.27
N ASN A 380 23.24 -6.27 -10.28
CA ASN A 380 24.53 -5.62 -10.52
C ASN A 380 25.01 -5.72 -11.97
N VAL A 381 24.14 -6.04 -12.92
CA VAL A 381 24.46 -6.10 -14.35
C VAL A 381 25.09 -4.78 -14.82
N SER A 382 26.12 -4.86 -15.66
CA SER A 382 26.70 -3.65 -16.26
C SER A 382 25.75 -3.01 -17.29
N LYS A 383 25.86 -1.69 -17.49
CA LYS A 383 25.02 -0.98 -18.47
C LYS A 383 25.11 -1.58 -19.87
N SER A 384 26.32 -1.89 -20.31
CA SER A 384 26.53 -2.48 -21.63
C SER A 384 25.89 -3.86 -21.78
N LEU A 385 26.01 -4.71 -20.75
CA LEU A 385 25.38 -6.03 -20.75
C LEU A 385 23.85 -5.93 -20.67
N LEU A 386 23.32 -4.96 -19.91
CA LEU A 386 21.87 -4.69 -19.86
C LEU A 386 21.34 -4.33 -21.26
N ILE A 387 22.00 -3.42 -21.97
CA ILE A 387 21.58 -3.00 -23.31
C ILE A 387 21.70 -4.18 -24.31
N SER A 388 22.77 -4.97 -24.24
CA SER A 388 22.90 -6.18 -25.08
C SER A 388 21.79 -7.20 -24.77
N ALA A 389 21.50 -7.45 -23.50
CA ALA A 389 20.43 -8.37 -23.13
C ALA A 389 19.04 -7.89 -23.60
N LEU A 390 18.77 -6.58 -23.53
CA LEU A 390 17.52 -6.00 -24.03
C LEU A 390 17.38 -6.10 -25.56
N GLU A 391 18.49 -5.93 -26.32
CA GLU A 391 18.51 -6.15 -27.76
C GLU A 391 18.28 -7.62 -28.10
N GLU A 392 19.06 -8.52 -27.49
CA GLU A 392 19.06 -9.96 -27.82
C GLU A 392 17.76 -10.65 -27.37
N SER A 393 17.17 -10.23 -26.24
CA SER A 393 15.88 -10.74 -25.78
C SER A 393 14.70 -10.18 -26.57
N GLY A 394 14.84 -8.99 -27.15
CA GLY A 394 13.84 -8.38 -28.04
C GLY A 394 12.43 -8.33 -27.42
N LYS A 395 11.49 -9.02 -28.04
CA LYS A 395 10.07 -9.04 -27.59
C LYS A 395 9.84 -9.82 -26.29
N LEU A 396 10.75 -10.67 -25.87
CA LEU A 396 10.74 -11.31 -24.55
C LEU A 396 10.89 -10.26 -23.45
N GLY A 397 11.82 -9.32 -23.64
CA GLY A 397 12.20 -8.38 -22.61
C GLY A 397 13.06 -9.02 -21.51
N CYS A 398 13.29 -8.26 -20.45
CA CYS A 398 14.07 -8.68 -19.29
C CYS A 398 13.38 -8.26 -18.00
N CYS A 399 13.74 -8.92 -16.89
CA CYS A 399 13.39 -8.45 -15.55
C CYS A 399 14.62 -8.43 -14.63
N ILE A 400 14.61 -7.50 -13.67
CA ILE A 400 15.59 -7.39 -12.61
C ILE A 400 14.87 -7.38 -11.26
N ASN A 401 15.24 -8.34 -10.39
CA ASN A 401 14.74 -8.42 -9.02
C ASN A 401 15.88 -8.08 -8.05
N ALA A 402 15.64 -7.16 -7.11
CA ALA A 402 16.59 -6.82 -6.06
C ALA A 402 15.89 -6.76 -4.70
N THR A 403 16.30 -7.60 -3.77
CA THR A 403 15.81 -7.60 -2.39
C THR A 403 16.36 -6.44 -1.57
N GLU A 404 17.42 -5.80 -2.06
CA GLU A 404 18.03 -4.60 -1.48
C GLU A 404 18.48 -3.63 -2.57
N LEU A 405 18.04 -2.38 -2.48
CA LEU A 405 18.40 -1.33 -3.46
C LEU A 405 19.92 -1.07 -3.54
N ASP A 406 20.67 -1.35 -2.49
CA ASP A 406 22.13 -1.19 -2.50
C ASP A 406 22.81 -2.13 -3.51
N MET A 407 22.21 -3.27 -3.87
CA MET A 407 22.71 -4.17 -4.93
C MET A 407 22.69 -3.48 -6.31
N VAL A 408 21.66 -2.68 -6.58
CA VAL A 408 21.53 -1.89 -7.81
C VAL A 408 22.39 -0.64 -7.73
N SER A 409 22.45 0.03 -6.57
CA SER A 409 23.20 1.26 -6.33
C SER A 409 24.71 1.06 -6.41
N GLY A 410 25.21 -0.14 -6.10
CA GLY A 410 26.62 -0.50 -6.22
C GLY A 410 27.12 -0.42 -7.68
N ALA A 411 26.28 -0.82 -8.64
CA ALA A 411 26.55 -0.67 -10.07
C ALA A 411 26.49 0.80 -10.54
N ILE A 412 25.65 1.63 -9.88
CA ILE A 412 25.42 3.05 -10.24
C ILE A 412 26.57 3.98 -9.78
N ARG A 413 27.29 3.63 -8.69
CA ARG A 413 28.38 4.47 -8.14
C ARG A 413 29.62 4.56 -9.00
N ASN A 414 29.85 3.59 -9.86
CA ASN A 414 30.96 3.63 -10.83
C ASN A 414 30.54 4.53 -12.00
N GLU A 415 31.44 5.42 -12.48
CA GLU A 415 31.17 6.34 -13.60
C GLU A 415 30.61 5.66 -14.87
N TYR A 416 30.84 4.34 -15.02
CA TYR A 416 30.37 3.51 -16.11
C TYR A 416 29.04 2.76 -15.84
N GLY A 417 28.41 2.96 -14.67
CA GLY A 417 27.31 2.09 -14.20
C GLY A 417 25.95 2.78 -13.99
N LYS A 418 25.77 4.03 -14.39
CA LYS A 418 24.47 4.69 -14.25
C LYS A 418 23.43 4.09 -15.21
N HIS A 419 22.44 3.41 -14.66
CA HIS A 419 21.36 2.77 -15.44
C HIS A 419 20.12 3.66 -15.59
N ASP A 420 20.07 4.82 -14.92
CA ASP A 420 18.89 5.69 -14.86
C ASP A 420 18.32 6.04 -16.23
N ASP A 421 19.20 6.35 -17.19
CA ASP A 421 18.81 6.68 -18.55
C ASP A 421 18.19 5.47 -19.26
N VAL A 422 18.80 4.27 -19.09
CA VAL A 422 18.29 3.03 -19.66
C VAL A 422 16.94 2.68 -19.05
N PHE A 423 16.79 2.78 -17.71
CA PHE A 423 15.51 2.50 -17.06
C PHE A 423 14.42 3.48 -17.51
N ARG A 424 14.75 4.77 -17.65
CA ARG A 424 13.77 5.76 -18.12
C ARG A 424 13.35 5.53 -19.56
N ALA A 425 14.31 5.24 -20.44
CA ALA A 425 14.05 4.97 -21.84
C ALA A 425 13.28 3.65 -22.03
N ALA A 426 13.70 2.58 -21.35
CA ALA A 426 13.04 1.27 -21.44
C ALA A 426 11.59 1.30 -20.92
N PHE A 427 11.26 2.14 -19.93
CA PHE A 427 9.89 2.32 -19.48
C PHE A 427 8.95 2.83 -20.59
N GLN A 428 9.45 3.68 -21.48
CA GLN A 428 8.72 4.25 -22.62
C GLN A 428 8.96 3.47 -23.93
N HIS A 429 9.77 2.38 -23.91
CA HIS A 429 10.23 1.65 -25.08
C HIS A 429 11.03 2.50 -26.06
N GLU A 430 11.67 3.58 -25.57
CA GLU A 430 12.57 4.44 -26.36
C GLU A 430 13.89 3.73 -26.63
N VAL A 431 14.50 4.04 -27.77
CA VAL A 431 15.76 3.43 -28.21
C VAL A 431 16.89 3.67 -27.18
N VAL A 432 17.59 2.60 -26.84
CA VAL A 432 18.83 2.66 -26.04
C VAL A 432 19.98 2.05 -26.83
N SER A 433 21.18 2.66 -26.72
CA SER A 433 22.36 2.16 -27.42
C SER A 433 23.61 2.20 -26.54
N ALA A 434 24.56 1.33 -26.87
CA ALA A 434 25.88 1.31 -26.29
C ALA A 434 26.95 1.05 -27.37
N ASP A 435 28.05 1.81 -27.32
CA ASP A 435 29.21 1.63 -28.19
C ASP A 435 30.29 0.83 -27.45
N PHE A 436 30.69 -0.30 -28.00
CA PHE A 436 31.75 -1.14 -27.43
C PHE A 436 33.12 -0.76 -28.03
N LYS A 437 34.02 -0.21 -27.21
CA LYS A 437 35.37 0.22 -27.63
C LYS A 437 36.22 -0.93 -28.15
N VAL A 438 36.01 -2.16 -27.65
CA VAL A 438 36.91 -3.28 -27.93
C VAL A 438 36.75 -3.82 -29.35
N ASN A 439 35.56 -3.79 -29.95
CA ASN A 439 35.25 -4.38 -31.25
C ASN A 439 34.60 -3.40 -32.24
N GLY A 440 34.48 -2.12 -31.92
CA GLY A 440 33.76 -1.14 -32.74
C GLY A 440 32.26 -1.49 -32.96
N ARG A 441 31.72 -2.43 -32.18
CA ARG A 441 30.31 -2.88 -32.30
C ARG A 441 29.42 -1.90 -31.55
N GLN A 442 28.41 -1.38 -32.24
CA GLN A 442 27.31 -0.68 -31.64
C GLN A 442 26.19 -1.69 -31.39
N VAL A 443 25.61 -1.65 -30.19
CA VAL A 443 24.43 -2.42 -29.81
C VAL A 443 23.27 -1.45 -29.63
N VAL A 444 22.14 -1.72 -30.25
CA VAL A 444 20.95 -0.84 -30.24
C VAL A 444 19.69 -1.66 -29.95
N ALA A 445 19.12 -1.46 -28.79
CA ALA A 445 17.79 -1.99 -28.46
C ALA A 445 16.72 -0.97 -28.88
N HIS A 446 15.99 -1.26 -29.96
CA HIS A 446 15.02 -0.34 -30.54
C HIS A 446 13.73 -0.22 -29.72
N HIS A 447 13.28 -1.31 -29.11
CA HIS A 447 12.08 -1.36 -28.28
C HIS A 447 12.37 -2.14 -27.00
N PRO A 448 13.20 -1.60 -26.10
CA PRO A 448 13.59 -2.29 -24.89
C PRO A 448 12.36 -2.55 -24.01
N ARG A 449 12.24 -3.77 -23.48
CA ARG A 449 11.20 -4.19 -22.57
C ARG A 449 11.84 -4.63 -21.26
N LEU A 450 11.53 -3.93 -20.19
CA LEU A 450 12.17 -4.16 -18.90
C LEU A 450 11.12 -4.09 -17.78
N ALA A 451 11.14 -5.07 -16.89
CA ALA A 451 10.42 -5.03 -15.64
C ALA A 451 11.40 -4.95 -14.46
N LEU A 452 11.06 -4.18 -13.44
CA LEU A 452 11.87 -4.00 -12.25
C LEU A 452 11.03 -4.30 -11.01
N CYS A 453 11.60 -5.08 -10.08
CA CYS A 453 10.97 -5.36 -8.79
C CYS A 453 12.02 -5.24 -7.68
N PHE A 454 11.98 -4.14 -6.94
CA PHE A 454 12.99 -3.80 -5.96
C PHE A 454 12.41 -3.70 -4.55
N ALA A 455 13.23 -4.04 -3.54
CA ALA A 455 12.92 -3.75 -2.16
C ALA A 455 14.04 -2.95 -1.51
N GLY A 456 13.69 -2.06 -0.60
CA GLY A 456 14.69 -1.22 0.06
C GLY A 456 14.18 -0.53 1.31
N THR A 457 15.06 0.26 1.89
CA THR A 457 14.75 1.16 3.00
C THR A 457 14.65 2.61 2.51
N PRO A 458 14.02 3.53 3.27
CA PRO A 458 13.96 4.94 2.90
C PRO A 458 15.35 5.55 2.63
N ASN A 459 16.37 5.19 3.41
CA ASN A 459 17.73 5.67 3.21
C ASN A 459 18.39 5.11 1.94
N GLN A 460 18.07 3.88 1.54
CA GLN A 460 18.54 3.31 0.28
C GLN A 460 17.84 3.97 -0.91
N LEU A 461 16.54 4.25 -0.81
CA LEU A 461 15.80 4.99 -1.83
C LEU A 461 16.40 6.37 -2.10
N ALA A 462 16.70 7.15 -1.05
CA ALA A 462 17.28 8.48 -1.19
C ALA A 462 18.66 8.48 -1.89
N ARG A 463 19.41 7.36 -1.79
CA ARG A 463 20.67 7.16 -2.52
C ARG A 463 20.45 6.68 -3.95
N PHE A 464 19.42 5.88 -4.19
CA PHE A 464 19.09 5.34 -5.50
C PHE A 464 18.42 6.37 -6.39
N ILE A 465 17.45 7.12 -5.85
CA ILE A 465 16.75 8.21 -6.53
C ILE A 465 16.90 9.49 -5.69
N PRO A 466 17.98 10.25 -5.89
CA PRO A 466 18.26 11.43 -5.09
C PRO A 466 17.33 12.61 -5.42
N SER A 467 16.70 12.61 -6.60
CA SER A 467 15.84 13.70 -7.07
C SER A 467 14.58 13.20 -7.77
N LEU A 468 13.44 13.82 -7.44
CA LEU A 468 12.17 13.61 -8.16
C LEU A 468 12.23 14.17 -9.59
N GLU A 469 13.03 15.22 -9.83
CA GLU A 469 13.19 15.85 -11.14
C GLU A 469 13.85 14.93 -12.17
N SER A 470 14.59 13.91 -11.72
CA SER A 470 15.19 12.90 -12.63
C SER A 470 14.13 12.13 -13.44
N GLY A 471 12.88 12.15 -12.99
CA GLY A 471 11.77 11.44 -13.60
C GLY A 471 11.81 9.92 -13.43
N LEU A 472 12.85 9.35 -12.80
CA LEU A 472 12.92 7.91 -12.55
C LEU A 472 11.90 7.47 -11.49
N TYR A 473 11.76 8.28 -10.41
CA TYR A 473 10.83 8.02 -9.32
C TYR A 473 9.40 7.77 -9.81
N SER A 474 8.90 8.65 -10.67
CA SER A 474 7.52 8.60 -11.17
C SER A 474 7.21 7.41 -12.07
N ARG A 475 8.22 6.62 -12.45
CA ARG A 475 8.07 5.39 -13.25
C ARG A 475 7.89 4.12 -12.41
N PHE A 476 7.99 4.24 -11.08
CA PHE A 476 7.78 3.13 -10.17
C PHE A 476 6.39 3.19 -9.53
N LEU A 477 5.71 2.06 -9.51
CA LEU A 477 4.67 1.78 -8.53
C LEU A 477 5.36 1.59 -7.18
N ILE A 478 5.00 2.36 -6.18
CA ILE A 478 5.67 2.30 -4.88
C ILE A 478 4.67 1.84 -3.82
N TYR A 479 5.09 0.88 -3.01
CA TYR A 479 4.40 0.51 -1.79
C TYR A 479 5.27 0.83 -0.58
N THR A 480 4.73 1.52 0.42
CA THR A 480 5.44 1.85 1.66
C THR A 480 4.58 1.55 2.88
N GLY A 481 5.20 1.34 4.02
CA GLY A 481 4.49 1.14 5.26
C GLY A 481 5.45 0.80 6.40
N GLN A 482 4.92 0.86 7.62
CA GLN A 482 5.63 0.43 8.82
C GLN A 482 5.29 -1.02 9.16
N SER A 483 6.17 -1.69 9.90
CA SER A 483 5.89 -2.99 10.48
C SER A 483 4.86 -2.87 11.60
N ASP A 484 3.96 -3.83 11.66
CA ASP A 484 3.01 -3.96 12.76
C ASP A 484 3.68 -4.45 14.06
N TRP A 485 4.98 -4.79 13.99
CA TRP A 485 5.80 -5.34 15.11
C TRP A 485 5.08 -6.45 15.88
N CYS A 486 4.31 -7.27 15.18
CA CYS A 486 3.59 -8.39 15.75
C CYS A 486 4.41 -9.68 15.56
N TRP A 487 4.72 -10.36 16.66
CA TRP A 487 5.32 -11.68 16.57
C TRP A 487 4.28 -12.70 16.10
N ARG A 488 4.61 -13.43 15.03
CA ARG A 488 3.80 -14.52 14.51
C ARG A 488 4.50 -15.86 14.77
N SER A 489 3.69 -16.89 15.00
CA SER A 489 4.22 -18.24 15.12
C SER A 489 4.94 -18.64 13.84
N ALA A 490 6.20 -19.05 13.97
CA ALA A 490 7.00 -19.64 12.90
C ALA A 490 6.81 -21.17 12.78
N ALA A 491 5.89 -21.74 13.56
CA ALA A 491 5.62 -23.17 13.52
C ALA A 491 5.07 -23.60 12.15
N PRO A 492 5.58 -24.68 11.56
CA PRO A 492 5.02 -25.24 10.33
C PRO A 492 3.53 -25.58 10.50
N ARG A 493 2.70 -25.22 9.52
CA ARG A 493 1.29 -25.62 9.51
C ARG A 493 1.19 -27.08 9.11
N ALA A 494 0.47 -27.90 9.88
CA ALA A 494 0.24 -29.30 9.56
C ALA A 494 -0.45 -29.43 8.18
N GLY A 495 0.16 -30.17 7.25
CA GLY A 495 -0.34 -30.33 5.89
C GLY A 495 -0.18 -29.09 4.98
N GLY A 496 0.53 -28.06 5.43
CA GLY A 496 0.83 -26.87 4.61
C GLY A 496 1.96 -27.15 3.62
N GLU A 497 1.80 -26.69 2.38
CA GLU A 497 2.86 -26.66 1.38
C GLU A 497 3.82 -25.52 1.70
N ASP A 498 5.12 -25.71 1.49
CA ASP A 498 6.07 -24.61 1.66
C ASP A 498 5.92 -23.55 0.54
N HIS A 499 6.23 -22.31 0.88
CA HIS A 499 5.99 -21.18 -0.03
C HIS A 499 6.83 -21.28 -1.33
N GLN A 500 8.01 -21.88 -1.29
CA GLN A 500 8.86 -22.02 -2.48
C GLN A 500 8.24 -23.01 -3.45
N SER A 501 7.70 -24.14 -2.96
CA SER A 501 6.98 -25.13 -3.77
C SER A 501 5.73 -24.55 -4.42
N VAL A 502 4.95 -23.74 -3.69
CA VAL A 502 3.80 -23.01 -4.25
C VAL A 502 4.26 -22.13 -5.42
N PHE A 503 5.27 -21.30 -5.23
CA PHE A 503 5.74 -20.37 -6.28
C PHE A 503 6.45 -21.10 -7.44
N ALA A 504 7.10 -22.22 -7.20
CA ALA A 504 7.66 -23.06 -8.28
C ALA A 504 6.54 -23.63 -9.17
N ARG A 505 5.45 -24.09 -8.58
CA ARG A 505 4.27 -24.57 -9.34
C ARG A 505 3.61 -23.43 -10.13
N LEU A 506 3.48 -22.24 -9.53
CA LEU A 506 2.97 -21.07 -10.24
C LEU A 506 3.90 -20.64 -11.39
N SER A 507 5.22 -20.72 -11.20
CA SER A 507 6.22 -20.47 -12.24
C SER A 507 6.05 -21.42 -13.43
N HIS A 508 5.74 -22.69 -13.17
CA HIS A 508 5.46 -23.66 -14.24
C HIS A 508 4.19 -23.30 -15.03
N ARG A 509 3.11 -22.96 -14.36
CA ARG A 509 1.87 -22.46 -15.02
C ARG A 509 2.14 -21.21 -15.87
N LEU A 510 3.02 -20.35 -15.41
CA LEU A 510 3.42 -19.15 -16.17
C LEU A 510 4.26 -19.51 -17.42
N LEU A 511 5.05 -20.58 -17.39
CA LEU A 511 5.74 -21.08 -18.59
C LEU A 511 4.71 -21.56 -19.62
N GLU A 512 3.68 -22.30 -19.22
CA GLU A 512 2.61 -22.75 -20.12
C GLU A 512 1.89 -21.56 -20.75
N LEU A 513 1.52 -20.55 -19.95
CA LEU A 513 0.94 -19.30 -20.43
C LEU A 513 1.87 -18.56 -21.39
N HIS A 514 3.16 -18.46 -21.05
CA HIS A 514 4.17 -17.83 -21.88
C HIS A 514 4.25 -18.45 -23.27
N LEU A 515 4.32 -19.79 -23.34
CA LEU A 515 4.36 -20.54 -24.60
C LEU A 515 3.07 -20.38 -25.42
N PHE A 516 1.92 -20.32 -24.75
CA PHE A 516 0.64 -20.04 -25.39
C PHE A 516 0.61 -18.63 -25.99
N LEU A 517 1.04 -17.60 -25.26
CA LEU A 517 1.06 -16.22 -25.71
C LEU A 517 2.04 -15.97 -26.87
N LEU A 518 3.15 -16.70 -26.94
CA LEU A 518 4.06 -16.63 -28.10
C LEU A 518 3.36 -17.01 -29.39
N GLN A 519 2.39 -17.91 -29.36
CA GLN A 519 1.61 -18.35 -30.52
C GLN A 519 0.31 -17.58 -30.70
N SER A 520 -0.11 -16.82 -29.68
CA SER A 520 -1.35 -16.06 -29.65
C SER A 520 -1.11 -14.61 -29.20
N PRO A 521 -0.52 -13.76 -30.07
CA PRO A 521 -0.33 -12.34 -29.78
C PRO A 521 -1.59 -11.69 -29.26
N THR A 522 -1.47 -10.80 -28.28
CA THR A 522 -2.62 -10.26 -27.54
C THR A 522 -2.58 -8.73 -27.54
N GLU A 523 -3.58 -8.12 -28.13
CA GLU A 523 -3.87 -6.71 -27.96
C GLU A 523 -5.00 -6.55 -26.93
N VAL A 524 -4.67 -5.94 -25.81
CA VAL A 524 -5.65 -5.62 -24.75
C VAL A 524 -6.29 -4.28 -25.08
N THR A 525 -7.60 -4.26 -25.12
CA THR A 525 -8.41 -3.07 -25.40
C THR A 525 -9.34 -2.77 -24.23
N PHE A 526 -9.81 -1.53 -24.16
CA PHE A 526 -10.73 -1.06 -23.13
C PHE A 526 -12.00 -0.52 -23.77
N THR A 527 -13.12 -0.63 -23.07
CA THR A 527 -14.40 -0.06 -23.51
C THR A 527 -14.37 1.47 -23.37
N ALA A 528 -15.30 2.16 -24.04
CA ALA A 528 -15.45 3.61 -23.91
C ALA A 528 -15.75 4.02 -22.45
N ALA A 529 -16.55 3.24 -21.73
CA ALA A 529 -16.86 3.48 -20.32
C ALA A 529 -15.62 3.36 -19.41
N GLN A 530 -14.78 2.34 -19.64
CA GLN A 530 -13.52 2.17 -18.92
C GLN A 530 -12.56 3.33 -19.17
N TRP A 531 -12.47 3.84 -20.40
CA TRP A 531 -11.67 5.03 -20.72
C TRP A 531 -12.22 6.31 -20.09
N GLU A 532 -13.53 6.46 -19.99
CA GLU A 532 -14.17 7.59 -19.32
C GLU A 532 -13.88 7.55 -17.80
N GLU A 533 -14.02 6.39 -17.18
CA GLU A 533 -13.65 6.19 -15.78
C GLU A 533 -12.16 6.49 -15.54
N HIS A 534 -11.26 5.95 -16.35
CA HIS A 534 -9.83 6.21 -16.28
C HIS A 534 -9.54 7.71 -16.35
N THR A 535 -10.11 8.40 -17.34
CA THR A 535 -9.91 9.84 -17.55
C THR A 535 -10.42 10.66 -16.37
N SER A 536 -11.64 10.37 -15.91
CA SER A 536 -12.25 11.06 -14.75
C SER A 536 -11.40 10.89 -13.49
N ARG A 537 -10.98 9.67 -13.21
CA ARG A 537 -10.20 9.30 -12.02
C ARG A 537 -8.84 10.00 -11.99
N PHE A 538 -8.05 9.88 -13.04
CA PHE A 538 -6.71 10.50 -13.09
C PHE A 538 -6.75 12.01 -13.26
N SER A 539 -7.79 12.58 -13.88
CA SER A 539 -8.03 14.03 -13.90
C SER A 539 -8.30 14.56 -12.50
N SER A 540 -9.09 13.84 -11.69
CA SER A 540 -9.35 14.20 -10.30
C SER A 540 -8.06 14.17 -9.47
N HIS A 541 -7.29 13.07 -9.53
CA HIS A 541 -6.01 12.95 -8.83
C HIS A 541 -5.01 14.03 -9.25
N LEU A 542 -4.93 14.34 -10.56
CA LEU A 542 -4.02 15.36 -11.04
C LEU A 542 -4.42 16.75 -10.53
N SER A 543 -5.72 17.07 -10.56
CA SER A 543 -6.24 18.33 -10.05
C SER A 543 -5.98 18.50 -8.56
N GLU A 544 -6.16 17.45 -7.77
CA GLU A 544 -5.89 17.45 -6.34
C GLU A 544 -4.41 17.68 -6.05
N VAL A 545 -3.53 16.93 -6.71
CA VAL A 545 -2.08 17.01 -6.50
C VAL A 545 -1.53 18.37 -6.93
N VAL A 546 -1.95 18.92 -8.08
CA VAL A 546 -1.48 20.23 -8.57
C VAL A 546 -1.99 21.37 -7.69
N ASN A 547 -3.23 21.25 -7.16
CA ASN A 547 -3.77 22.28 -6.26
C ASN A 547 -3.14 22.26 -4.86
N GLU A 548 -2.72 21.11 -4.37
CA GLU A 548 -2.18 20.96 -3.02
C GLU A 548 -0.67 21.05 -2.94
N ARG A 549 0.04 20.72 -4.01
CA ARG A 549 1.49 20.56 -4.03
C ARG A 549 2.10 21.33 -5.21
N ASP A 550 3.41 21.37 -5.28
CA ASP A 550 4.17 21.92 -6.41
C ASP A 550 4.02 21.02 -7.67
N ASP A 551 4.38 21.53 -8.87
CA ASP A 551 4.20 20.85 -10.16
C ASP A 551 4.91 19.48 -10.27
N SER A 552 5.94 19.26 -9.44
CA SER A 552 6.79 18.05 -9.45
C SER A 552 6.03 16.72 -9.24
N PRO A 553 5.06 16.59 -8.32
CA PRO A 553 4.29 15.36 -8.14
C PRO A 553 3.28 15.06 -9.24
N GLY A 554 2.89 16.02 -10.07
CA GLY A 554 1.98 15.81 -11.19
C GLY A 554 2.48 14.73 -12.17
N ALA A 555 3.79 14.65 -12.39
CA ALA A 555 4.41 13.62 -13.20
C ALA A 555 4.19 12.19 -12.64
N ILE A 556 3.99 12.04 -11.34
CA ILE A 556 3.67 10.74 -10.71
C ILE A 556 2.30 10.31 -11.17
N VAL A 557 1.30 11.20 -11.06
CA VAL A 557 -0.10 10.91 -11.46
C VAL A 557 -0.18 10.52 -12.94
N LEU A 558 0.43 11.32 -13.83
CA LEU A 558 0.40 11.05 -15.27
C LEU A 558 0.95 9.67 -15.65
N ARG A 559 2.00 9.21 -14.95
CA ARG A 559 2.58 7.89 -15.22
C ARG A 559 1.81 6.75 -14.56
N HIS A 560 1.14 6.99 -13.44
CA HIS A 560 0.26 6.00 -12.82
C HIS A 560 -0.94 5.68 -13.74
N GLY A 561 -1.45 6.62 -14.52
CA GLY A 561 -2.46 6.35 -15.55
C GLY A 561 -2.02 5.29 -16.56
N LEU A 562 -0.78 5.39 -17.08
CA LEU A 562 -0.22 4.36 -17.96
C LEU A 562 0.00 3.04 -17.22
N MET A 563 0.50 3.09 -15.97
CA MET A 563 0.76 1.86 -15.19
C MET A 563 -0.54 1.14 -14.84
N ALA A 564 -1.65 1.86 -14.59
CA ALA A 564 -2.98 1.27 -14.41
C ALA A 564 -3.40 0.43 -15.62
N SER A 565 -3.23 0.98 -16.83
CA SER A 565 -3.52 0.26 -18.07
C SER A 565 -2.61 -0.96 -18.27
N ARG A 566 -1.34 -0.89 -17.84
CA ARG A 566 -0.42 -2.05 -17.87
C ARG A 566 -0.82 -3.12 -16.86
N ILE A 567 -1.25 -2.75 -15.65
CA ILE A 567 -1.79 -3.70 -14.65
C ILE A 567 -3.02 -4.40 -15.23
N ALA A 568 -3.98 -3.65 -15.77
CA ALA A 568 -5.15 -4.22 -16.44
C ALA A 568 -4.74 -5.17 -17.58
N GLY A 569 -3.71 -4.80 -18.36
CA GLY A 569 -3.13 -5.65 -19.40
C GLY A 569 -2.56 -6.97 -18.88
N VAL A 570 -1.89 -6.96 -17.71
CA VAL A 570 -1.41 -8.19 -17.04
C VAL A 570 -2.58 -9.07 -16.62
N LEU A 571 -3.59 -8.50 -15.94
CA LEU A 571 -4.76 -9.25 -15.47
C LEU A 571 -5.52 -9.88 -16.65
N THR A 572 -5.78 -9.09 -17.71
CA THR A 572 -6.44 -9.59 -18.93
C THR A 572 -5.65 -10.70 -19.61
N ALA A 573 -4.32 -10.61 -19.68
CA ALA A 573 -3.49 -11.65 -20.28
C ALA A 573 -3.53 -12.97 -19.47
N LEU A 574 -3.57 -12.88 -18.13
CA LEU A 574 -3.77 -14.02 -17.25
C LEU A 574 -5.14 -14.67 -17.49
N ARG A 575 -6.21 -13.88 -17.58
CA ARG A 575 -7.58 -14.37 -17.89
C ARG A 575 -7.64 -15.04 -19.27
N LYS A 576 -7.00 -14.45 -20.26
CA LYS A 576 -6.90 -15.08 -21.58
C LYS A 576 -6.27 -16.47 -21.48
N GLY A 577 -5.23 -16.64 -20.68
CA GLY A 577 -4.61 -17.95 -20.43
C GLY A 577 -5.52 -18.94 -19.73
N GLU A 578 -6.27 -18.50 -18.72
CA GLU A 578 -7.26 -19.33 -18.00
C GLU A 578 -8.38 -19.83 -18.92
N CYS A 579 -8.84 -18.98 -19.85
CA CYS A 579 -9.87 -19.33 -20.84
C CYS A 579 -9.33 -20.07 -22.06
N ALA A 580 -8.02 -20.13 -22.26
CA ALA A 580 -7.33 -20.70 -23.43
C ALA A 580 -7.84 -20.16 -24.78
N TRP A 581 -8.27 -18.90 -24.84
CA TRP A 581 -8.83 -18.28 -26.06
C TRP A 581 -7.74 -17.66 -26.94
N ALA A 582 -7.60 -18.15 -28.13
CA ALA A 582 -6.59 -17.69 -29.09
C ALA A 582 -7.02 -16.46 -29.93
N MET A 583 -7.70 -15.50 -29.33
CA MET A 583 -8.11 -14.26 -30.01
C MET A 583 -6.99 -13.21 -29.99
N PRO A 584 -6.79 -12.47 -31.11
CA PRO A 584 -5.74 -11.45 -31.19
C PRO A 584 -6.09 -10.17 -30.38
N GLN A 585 -7.37 -9.85 -30.23
CA GLN A 585 -7.85 -8.73 -29.42
C GLN A 585 -8.67 -9.26 -28.25
N TYR A 586 -8.43 -8.68 -27.08
CA TYR A 586 -9.11 -9.08 -25.85
C TYR A 586 -9.55 -7.81 -25.11
N VAL A 587 -10.84 -7.65 -24.92
CA VAL A 587 -11.37 -6.55 -24.11
C VAL A 587 -11.14 -6.86 -22.65
N CYS A 588 -10.59 -5.91 -21.91
CA CYS A 588 -10.42 -6.04 -20.45
C CYS A 588 -11.79 -6.21 -19.79
N ALA A 589 -11.93 -7.23 -18.94
CA ALA A 589 -13.13 -7.39 -18.12
C ALA A 589 -13.27 -6.24 -17.13
N ASP A 590 -14.51 -5.85 -16.80
CA ASP A 590 -14.76 -4.74 -15.88
C ASP A 590 -14.18 -5.00 -14.50
N GLU A 591 -14.21 -6.23 -14.01
CA GLU A 591 -13.62 -6.64 -12.73
C GLU A 591 -12.10 -6.49 -12.73
N ASP A 592 -11.41 -6.90 -13.81
CA ASP A 592 -9.96 -6.77 -13.95
C ASP A 592 -9.56 -5.28 -14.09
N PHE A 593 -10.35 -4.50 -14.83
CA PHE A 593 -10.16 -3.06 -14.95
C PHE A 593 -10.33 -2.37 -13.59
N HIS A 594 -11.41 -2.66 -12.88
CA HIS A 594 -11.69 -2.11 -11.56
C HIS A 594 -10.58 -2.46 -10.55
N THR A 595 -10.15 -3.72 -10.53
CA THR A 595 -9.02 -4.18 -9.72
C THR A 595 -7.74 -3.37 -10.02
N ALA A 596 -7.42 -3.16 -11.30
CA ALA A 596 -6.24 -2.37 -11.69
C ALA A 596 -6.35 -0.90 -11.23
N MET A 597 -7.55 -0.30 -11.32
CA MET A 597 -7.79 1.06 -10.84
C MET A 597 -7.61 1.17 -9.32
N LEU A 598 -8.23 0.28 -8.54
CA LEU A 598 -8.11 0.27 -7.07
C LEU A 598 -6.66 0.05 -6.61
N MET A 599 -5.94 -0.89 -7.23
CA MET A 599 -4.51 -1.08 -6.95
C MET A 599 -3.71 0.19 -7.22
N THR A 600 -3.98 0.84 -8.35
CA THR A 600 -3.22 2.03 -8.77
C THR A 600 -3.49 3.22 -7.87
N ASP A 601 -4.73 3.44 -7.42
CA ASP A 601 -5.08 4.51 -6.48
C ASP A 601 -4.26 4.40 -5.19
N VAL A 602 -4.23 3.22 -4.59
CA VAL A 602 -3.46 2.97 -3.36
C VAL A 602 -1.96 3.17 -3.60
N LEU A 603 -1.42 2.64 -4.71
CA LEU A 603 0.00 2.78 -5.05
C LEU A 603 0.37 4.23 -5.38
N LEU A 604 -0.55 5.01 -5.96
CA LEU A 604 -0.38 6.44 -6.18
C LEU A 604 -0.29 7.19 -4.84
N GLU A 605 -1.18 6.90 -3.89
CA GLU A 605 -1.11 7.49 -2.56
C GLU A 605 0.21 7.17 -1.86
N HIS A 606 0.68 5.92 -1.92
CA HIS A 606 2.00 5.54 -1.39
C HIS A 606 3.15 6.29 -2.08
N SER A 607 3.08 6.44 -3.39
CA SER A 607 4.09 7.17 -4.17
C SER A 607 4.12 8.65 -3.80
N LEU A 608 2.95 9.29 -3.69
CA LEU A 608 2.83 10.68 -3.29
C LEU A 608 3.29 10.91 -1.83
N LEU A 609 2.97 9.98 -0.95
CA LEU A 609 3.38 10.00 0.44
C LEU A 609 4.91 9.97 0.58
N LEU A 610 5.57 9.05 -0.13
CA LEU A 610 7.01 8.88 -0.04
C LEU A 610 7.79 9.97 -0.79
N SER A 611 7.19 10.60 -1.81
CA SER A 611 7.79 11.68 -2.58
C SER A 611 8.21 12.86 -1.70
N THR A 612 7.45 13.17 -0.67
CA THR A 612 7.78 14.23 0.32
C THR A 612 9.07 13.97 1.08
N SER A 613 9.46 12.72 1.22
CA SER A 613 10.72 12.32 1.90
C SER A 613 11.94 12.44 0.99
N VAL A 614 11.76 12.16 -0.31
CA VAL A 614 12.82 12.30 -1.32
C VAL A 614 13.16 13.78 -1.49
N GLN A 615 12.16 14.66 -1.59
CA GLN A 615 12.37 16.11 -1.67
C GLN A 615 13.15 16.68 -0.49
N LYS A 616 12.98 16.13 0.72
CA LYS A 616 13.75 16.56 1.90
C LYS A 616 15.24 16.22 1.79
N SER A 617 15.61 15.17 1.09
CA SER A 617 17.01 14.79 0.90
C SER A 617 17.77 15.69 -0.10
N GLU A 618 17.05 16.35 -1.01
CA GLU A 618 17.61 17.35 -1.92
C GLU A 618 17.88 18.71 -1.24
N THR A 619 17.14 18.98 -0.17
CA THR A 619 17.18 20.27 0.45
C THR A 619 18.06 20.32 1.70
N ASN A 620 19.36 20.47 1.49
CA ASN A 620 20.04 21.60 2.14
C ASN A 620 19.58 22.95 1.50
N SER A 621 18.55 22.96 0.66
CA SER A 621 17.88 24.11 0.07
C SER A 621 16.56 24.36 0.80
N LYS A 622 16.37 25.58 1.26
CA LYS A 622 15.29 26.14 2.08
C LYS A 622 13.90 25.56 1.79
N PRO A 623 13.09 25.21 2.82
CA PRO A 623 11.73 24.70 2.65
C PRO A 623 10.88 25.65 1.82
N LEU A 624 10.03 25.10 0.95
CA LEU A 624 9.05 25.84 0.15
C LEU A 624 8.25 26.77 1.07
N LYS A 625 8.37 28.06 0.78
CA LYS A 625 7.84 29.09 1.64
C LYS A 625 6.31 29.00 1.68
N PRO A 626 5.67 29.01 2.83
CA PRO A 626 4.22 28.74 2.99
C PRO A 626 3.28 29.58 2.12
N TYR A 627 3.73 30.72 1.62
CA TYR A 627 2.94 31.61 0.76
C TYR A 627 2.69 31.07 -0.65
N PHE A 628 3.41 30.02 -1.10
CA PHE A 628 3.14 29.32 -2.36
C PHE A 628 1.71 28.78 -2.42
N ARG A 629 1.09 28.45 -1.29
CA ARG A 629 -0.32 28.02 -1.23
C ARG A 629 -1.30 29.05 -1.79
N LEU A 630 -0.91 30.34 -1.85
CA LEU A 630 -1.71 31.38 -2.47
C LEU A 630 -1.45 31.56 -3.98
N ARG A 631 -0.47 30.87 -4.56
CA ARG A 631 -0.14 30.99 -5.98
C ARG A 631 -1.34 30.68 -6.88
N PRO A 632 -2.09 29.58 -6.72
CA PRO A 632 -3.28 29.29 -7.54
C PRO A 632 -4.37 30.37 -7.39
N VAL A 633 -4.59 30.82 -6.14
CA VAL A 633 -5.56 31.89 -5.83
C VAL A 633 -5.19 33.17 -6.56
N LEU A 634 -3.92 33.59 -6.47
CA LEU A 634 -3.44 34.81 -7.11
C LEU A 634 -3.38 34.67 -8.64
N GLN A 635 -3.05 33.50 -9.16
CA GLN A 635 -3.05 33.23 -10.61
C GLN A 635 -4.44 33.31 -11.23
N SER A 636 -5.48 33.00 -10.46
CA SER A 636 -6.87 33.06 -10.91
C SER A 636 -7.44 34.49 -11.11
N PHE A 637 -6.69 35.54 -10.74
CA PHE A 637 -7.05 36.93 -11.04
C PHE A 637 -6.34 37.38 -12.32
N SER A 638 -7.07 37.90 -13.29
CA SER A 638 -6.52 38.41 -14.54
C SER A 638 -6.02 39.87 -14.45
N GLY A 639 -6.38 40.61 -13.38
CA GLY A 639 -6.06 42.01 -13.18
C GLY A 639 -5.81 42.38 -11.73
N THR A 640 -6.28 43.55 -11.32
CA THR A 640 -6.26 44.00 -9.93
C THR A 640 -7.40 43.36 -9.13
N PHE A 641 -7.17 43.11 -7.84
CA PHE A 641 -8.13 42.52 -6.93
C PHE A 641 -8.06 43.17 -5.55
N THR A 642 -9.12 43.07 -4.79
CA THR A 642 -9.17 43.50 -3.40
C THR A 642 -8.72 42.42 -2.43
N PHE A 643 -8.33 42.83 -1.23
CA PHE A 643 -7.98 41.87 -0.16
C PHE A 643 -9.16 40.95 0.17
N ALA A 644 -10.40 41.45 0.17
CA ALA A 644 -11.60 40.67 0.43
C ALA A 644 -11.84 39.58 -0.61
N GLU A 645 -11.73 39.96 -1.89
CA GLU A 645 -11.88 38.98 -3.02
C GLU A 645 -10.81 37.89 -2.96
N MET A 646 -9.58 38.24 -2.60
CA MET A 646 -8.51 37.24 -2.43
C MET A 646 -8.83 36.29 -1.30
N VAL A 647 -9.26 36.79 -0.14
CA VAL A 647 -9.61 35.95 1.02
C VAL A 647 -10.81 35.06 0.70
N GLU A 648 -11.86 35.59 0.09
CA GLU A 648 -13.05 34.82 -0.32
C GLU A 648 -12.67 33.67 -1.27
N LYS A 649 -11.84 33.97 -2.26
CA LYS A 649 -11.39 33.00 -3.24
C LYS A 649 -10.46 31.95 -2.64
N ALA A 650 -9.59 32.34 -1.72
CA ALA A 650 -8.73 31.43 -0.97
C ALA A 650 -9.57 30.47 -0.10
N VAL A 651 -10.63 30.95 0.53
CA VAL A 651 -11.53 30.12 1.33
C VAL A 651 -12.30 29.12 0.43
N LYS A 652 -12.78 29.57 -0.74
CA LYS A 652 -13.42 28.69 -1.74
C LYS A 652 -12.46 27.60 -2.25
N MET A 653 -11.17 27.86 -2.28
CA MET A 653 -10.11 26.91 -2.65
C MET A 653 -9.54 26.13 -1.44
N GLY A 654 -10.25 26.10 -0.32
CA GLY A 654 -9.89 25.27 0.85
C GLY A 654 -8.83 25.87 1.78
N ILE A 655 -8.41 27.11 1.61
CA ILE A 655 -7.44 27.78 2.49
C ILE A 655 -8.18 28.53 3.61
N PRO A 656 -7.96 28.18 4.90
CA PRO A 656 -8.61 28.88 6.01
C PRO A 656 -8.36 30.38 6.00
N GLN A 657 -9.36 31.17 6.36
CA GLN A 657 -9.32 32.64 6.29
C GLN A 657 -8.11 33.25 7.02
N SER A 658 -7.81 32.78 8.23
CA SER A 658 -6.66 33.25 9.03
C SER A 658 -5.34 32.94 8.34
N THR A 659 -5.23 31.74 7.74
CA THR A 659 -4.05 31.30 6.96
C THR A 659 -3.89 32.14 5.70
N ALA A 660 -4.97 32.37 4.94
CA ALA A 660 -4.94 33.20 3.74
C ALA A 660 -4.46 34.66 4.06
N LYS A 661 -4.98 35.23 5.12
CA LYS A 661 -4.57 36.61 5.59
C LYS A 661 -3.07 36.67 5.92
N ARG A 662 -2.57 35.68 6.68
CA ARG A 662 -1.16 35.60 7.07
C ARG A 662 -0.23 35.38 5.88
N LEU A 663 -0.57 34.46 5.00
CA LEU A 663 0.22 34.13 3.81
C LEU A 663 0.22 35.33 2.82
N PHE A 664 -0.91 36.02 2.67
CA PHE A 664 -1.00 37.19 1.80
C PHE A 664 -0.09 38.33 2.24
N LYS A 665 0.00 38.59 3.54
CA LYS A 665 0.96 39.59 4.07
C LYS A 665 2.38 39.27 3.58
N LYS A 666 2.80 38.01 3.66
CA LYS A 666 4.13 37.58 3.16
C LYS A 666 4.29 37.75 1.64
N THR A 667 3.23 37.61 0.83
CA THR A 667 3.31 37.85 -0.62
C THR A 667 3.49 39.32 -0.94
N VAL A 668 2.95 40.21 -0.10
CA VAL A 668 3.15 41.68 -0.20
C VAL A 668 4.57 42.05 0.26
N ASP A 669 5.03 41.52 1.39
CA ASP A 669 6.39 41.77 1.91
C ASP A 669 7.50 41.33 0.93
N LEU A 670 7.21 40.31 0.12
CA LEU A 670 8.11 39.80 -0.92
C LEU A 670 7.92 40.49 -2.30
N GLU A 671 7.08 41.50 -2.36
CA GLU A 671 6.75 42.26 -3.57
C GLU A 671 6.23 41.34 -4.74
N LEU A 672 5.68 40.19 -4.42
CA LEU A 672 4.99 39.34 -5.38
C LEU A 672 3.63 39.93 -5.77
N VAL A 673 3.08 40.74 -4.87
CA VAL A 673 1.86 41.52 -5.01
C VAL A 673 2.10 42.92 -4.52
N VAL A 674 1.73 43.95 -5.29
CA VAL A 674 1.86 45.35 -4.94
C VAL A 674 0.50 45.98 -4.72
N LYS A 675 0.39 46.88 -3.79
CA LYS A 675 -0.83 47.64 -3.55
C LYS A 675 -0.78 48.93 -4.34
N GLU A 676 -1.79 49.16 -5.22
CA GLU A 676 -1.95 50.36 -6.03
C GLU A 676 -3.43 50.81 -5.90
N ASP A 677 -3.68 52.07 -5.57
CA ASP A 677 -5.01 52.69 -5.45
C ASP A 677 -6.04 51.86 -4.66
N GLY A 678 -5.64 51.31 -3.51
CA GLY A 678 -6.51 50.48 -2.65
C GLY A 678 -6.75 49.07 -3.10
N LYS A 679 -6.27 48.64 -4.28
CA LYS A 679 -6.31 47.29 -4.82
C LYS A 679 -4.92 46.69 -4.90
N TYR A 680 -4.84 45.43 -5.17
CA TYR A 680 -3.60 44.67 -5.31
C TYR A 680 -3.42 44.17 -6.74
N ARG A 681 -2.17 44.19 -7.22
CA ARG A 681 -1.79 43.69 -8.55
C ARG A 681 -0.60 42.74 -8.41
N LYS A 682 -0.61 41.65 -9.19
CA LYS A 682 0.54 40.73 -9.29
C LYS A 682 1.72 41.42 -9.97
N THR A 683 2.92 41.14 -9.50
CA THR A 683 4.15 41.62 -10.15
C THR A 683 4.69 40.56 -11.10
N HIS A 684 5.67 40.91 -11.94
CA HIS A 684 6.40 39.95 -12.79
C HIS A 684 7.51 39.20 -12.05
N ARG A 685 7.65 39.39 -10.73
CA ARG A 685 8.63 38.62 -9.93
C ARG A 685 8.28 37.16 -9.95
N LYS A 686 9.29 36.28 -10.22
CA LYS A 686 9.14 34.85 -10.13
C LYS A 686 8.90 34.47 -8.66
N TRP A 687 7.97 33.56 -8.45
CA TRP A 687 7.77 32.87 -7.19
C TRP A 687 9.01 31.99 -6.97
N ALA A 688 9.95 32.44 -6.14
CA ALA A 688 11.22 31.73 -5.86
C ALA A 688 11.25 31.23 -4.43
#